data_1d341110b055f4b5cf0027c94473a11c
#
_entry.id   1d341110b055f4b5cf0027c94473a11c
#
_cell.length_a   1.000
_cell.length_b   1.000
_cell.length_c   1.000
_cell.angle_alpha   90.00
_cell.angle_beta   90.00
_cell.angle_gamma   90.00
#
_symmetry.space_group_name_H-M   'P 1'
#
loop_
_entity.id
_entity.type
_entity.pdbx_description
1 polymer ?
#
loop_
_entity_poly.entity_id
_entity_poly.type
_entity_poly.pdbx_seq_one_letter_code
_entity_poly.pdbx_strand_id
1 'polypeptide(L)'
;MNVNVGIDIGSTTVKIVVVRDGEIIHKHYERHFSKVREKAVELVRAARGLIGEDTPLRCSITGSAGLGVAKAADIDFVQEVFATRKAVGVHVPQADVVIELGGEDAKIVFLTGQLEERMNGSCAGGTGAFIDQMAVLLDVTPSELDELAQGAERIYTIASRCGVFAKSDIQPLLNEGARKEDVAASIFQAVVNQTIAGLAQGREVKGDVLFLGGPLFFFKGLQKRFQETLKLDDAHAHFPALAPYAIAAGAAEYAGGTQKTYTVDSLLAALEKAADAPVVANYLPPLFEDEQQYEEFKNRHAMHDVMTQNVTMYEGDAYLGIDCGSTTTKLVLIGEDDQILFHHYQSNKGNPADVIREQLTKLYELCGDRVHIVSSAVTGYGEALIQNAFGVDFGLVETVAHFRAARHFCPDVDFIIDIGGQDIKCFKIRNKCIDNISLNEACSSGCGSFIETFARSMGYSIEEFCKLGLFAKHPIDLGSRCTVFMNSSVKQAQKDGAGIDAISAGLSVSVVKNALYKVIRAHSPDDLGQHIVVQGGTFLNDAILRSFEQEIGRDVTRPAISGLMGAYGAALHAKDNRRDTTTLIGTDILAGFEHNVRSTRCGLCENHCNLTINDFGGGRRFISGNRCERPLGGTKKADLPNLYKWKLEKLKSYGEASGIANPIAKIGLPFGLNNFELLPFWTAFLRKLGFETVLSDVSTRDMYMQGQHSIPSDTVCYPAKLMHGHIENLLEKGVDAIFYPCMTYNLDEERATNHYNCPVVAYYPELLKANVSALADFDFMMPYFELADKKRFTKHAVKYFCGKYPQIKKKQVIAAVEEAYLAQDEYYIDVRIEGQRAIRYADEHDLDVAVIAGRPYHVDPEINHGIDQLIASFGLVIVSEDAVWQLTDAPEVHVLNQWTYHSRMYGAAKYVTQKENAQLIQLVSFGCGIDAITTDEMRAICENGGKIYTQLKIDEISNLGAAKIRIRSMLAAVEEGRKLAEQQNA
;
A
#
# COMPACT_ATOMS: atom_id res chain seq x y z
N MET A 1 -17.26 49.03 21.08
CA MET A 1 -17.46 47.58 20.83
C MET A 1 -16.57 47.19 19.66
N ASN A 2 -15.56 46.39 19.92
CA ASN A 2 -14.68 45.84 18.88
C ASN A 2 -15.19 44.46 18.49
N VAL A 3 -15.75 44.32 17.27
CA VAL A 3 -16.16 43.01 16.75
C VAL A 3 -15.16 42.53 15.71
N ASN A 4 -14.57 41.36 15.95
CA ASN A 4 -13.64 40.72 15.03
C ASN A 4 -14.22 39.42 14.52
N VAL A 5 -14.12 39.17 13.21
CA VAL A 5 -14.59 37.98 12.55
C VAL A 5 -13.43 37.25 11.94
N GLY A 6 -13.27 35.98 12.25
CA GLY A 6 -12.31 35.09 11.62
C GLY A 6 -13.03 34.01 10.84
N ILE A 7 -12.67 33.86 9.60
CA ILE A 7 -13.22 32.81 8.72
C ILE A 7 -12.09 31.89 8.31
N ASP A 8 -12.17 30.62 8.66
CA ASP A 8 -11.26 29.60 8.21
C ASP A 8 -11.93 28.77 7.11
N ILE A 9 -11.36 28.86 5.92
CA ILE A 9 -11.80 28.12 4.75
C ILE A 9 -10.75 27.06 4.44
N GLY A 10 -10.90 25.91 5.11
CA GLY A 10 -10.03 24.77 4.90
C GLY A 10 -10.36 23.99 3.62
N SER A 11 -9.69 22.86 3.43
CA SER A 11 -9.85 22.00 2.25
C SER A 11 -11.21 21.29 2.17
N THR A 12 -11.84 21.00 3.31
CA THR A 12 -13.10 20.23 3.40
C THR A 12 -14.19 20.96 4.18
N THR A 13 -13.82 21.92 5.02
CA THR A 13 -14.72 22.57 5.97
C THR A 13 -14.53 24.06 5.99
N VAL A 14 -15.59 24.78 6.33
CA VAL A 14 -15.56 26.23 6.59
C VAL A 14 -16.02 26.49 8.03
N LYS A 15 -15.33 27.41 8.70
CA LYS A 15 -15.65 27.81 10.07
C LYS A 15 -15.67 29.32 10.17
N ILE A 16 -16.51 29.80 11.08
CA ILE A 16 -16.54 31.23 11.46
C ILE A 16 -16.44 31.34 12.97
N VAL A 17 -15.66 32.29 13.44
CA VAL A 17 -15.61 32.71 14.84
C VAL A 17 -15.81 34.22 14.91
N VAL A 18 -16.73 34.65 15.77
CA VAL A 18 -16.98 36.05 16.05
C VAL A 18 -16.56 36.34 17.47
N VAL A 19 -15.64 37.29 17.62
CA VAL A 19 -15.11 37.75 18.92
C VAL A 19 -15.63 39.17 19.16
N ARG A 20 -16.19 39.42 20.30
CA ARG A 20 -16.61 40.74 20.74
C ARG A 20 -15.92 41.09 22.06
N ASP A 21 -15.17 42.20 22.06
CA ASP A 21 -14.44 42.70 23.23
C ASP A 21 -13.58 41.60 23.94
N GLY A 22 -13.01 40.66 23.14
CA GLY A 22 -12.15 39.56 23.62
C GLY A 22 -12.88 38.25 23.94
N GLU A 23 -14.22 38.24 23.88
CA GLU A 23 -15.00 37.01 24.11
C GLU A 23 -15.58 36.43 22.81
N ILE A 24 -15.54 35.11 22.67
CA ILE A 24 -16.15 34.40 21.54
C ILE A 24 -17.67 34.37 21.76
N ILE A 25 -18.40 35.15 20.96
CA ILE A 25 -19.89 35.25 21.03
C ILE A 25 -20.58 34.30 20.05
N HIS A 26 -19.86 33.86 19.00
CA HIS A 26 -20.38 32.91 18.01
C HIS A 26 -19.27 32.09 17.40
N LYS A 27 -19.57 30.83 17.16
CA LYS A 27 -18.71 29.91 16.39
C LYS A 27 -19.56 28.89 15.65
N HIS A 28 -19.21 28.61 14.38
CA HIS A 28 -19.90 27.63 13.57
C HIS A 28 -18.89 26.86 12.71
N TYR A 29 -19.19 25.58 12.46
CA TYR A 29 -18.33 24.62 11.74
C TYR A 29 -19.22 23.78 10.83
N GLU A 30 -18.92 23.73 9.51
CA GLU A 30 -19.62 22.83 8.60
C GLU A 30 -18.76 22.40 7.40
N ARG A 31 -19.16 21.32 6.71
CA ARG A 31 -18.55 20.89 5.45
C ARG A 31 -19.08 21.75 4.30
N HIS A 32 -18.19 22.19 3.39
CA HIS A 32 -18.58 23.05 2.27
C HIS A 32 -18.92 22.26 0.99
N PHE A 33 -18.64 20.95 0.90
CA PHE A 33 -18.93 20.12 -0.28
C PHE A 33 -18.59 20.83 -1.60
N SER A 34 -17.42 21.44 -1.67
CA SER A 34 -16.90 22.21 -2.79
C SER A 34 -17.60 23.54 -3.06
N LYS A 35 -18.66 23.91 -2.34
CA LYS A 35 -19.36 25.18 -2.41
C LYS A 35 -18.72 26.22 -1.48
N VAL A 36 -17.40 26.42 -1.67
CA VAL A 36 -16.54 27.19 -0.76
C VAL A 36 -17.04 28.63 -0.59
N ARG A 37 -17.36 29.29 -1.71
CA ARG A 37 -17.71 30.70 -1.73
C ARG A 37 -19.11 30.94 -1.19
N GLU A 38 -20.06 30.11 -1.63
CA GLU A 38 -21.45 30.19 -1.15
C GLU A 38 -21.51 29.94 0.36
N LYS A 39 -20.78 28.96 0.87
CA LYS A 39 -20.76 28.61 2.29
C LYS A 39 -20.15 29.71 3.15
N ALA A 40 -19.11 30.39 2.67
CA ALA A 40 -18.57 31.55 3.38
C ALA A 40 -19.62 32.68 3.52
N VAL A 41 -20.38 32.95 2.46
CA VAL A 41 -21.51 33.93 2.48
C VAL A 41 -22.61 33.50 3.47
N GLU A 42 -23.00 32.20 3.44
CA GLU A 42 -24.02 31.65 4.33
C GLU A 42 -23.65 31.82 5.79
N LEU A 43 -22.39 31.53 6.16
CA LEU A 43 -21.93 31.65 7.56
C LEU A 43 -21.95 33.10 8.07
N VAL A 44 -21.50 34.05 7.26
CA VAL A 44 -21.54 35.49 7.63
C VAL A 44 -22.99 35.95 7.74
N ARG A 45 -23.86 35.51 6.81
CA ARG A 45 -25.30 35.83 6.84
C ARG A 45 -25.99 35.28 8.09
N ALA A 46 -25.66 34.07 8.51
CA ALA A 46 -26.18 33.47 9.74
C ALA A 46 -25.73 34.22 11.02
N ALA A 47 -24.52 34.77 11.01
CA ALA A 47 -24.00 35.57 12.13
C ALA A 47 -24.55 37.00 12.21
N ARG A 48 -25.27 37.49 11.17
CA ARG A 48 -25.74 38.89 11.04
C ARG A 48 -26.48 39.39 12.29
N GLY A 49 -27.45 38.65 12.77
CA GLY A 49 -28.27 39.05 13.92
C GLY A 49 -27.46 39.15 15.22
N LEU A 50 -26.36 38.39 15.32
CA LEU A 50 -25.50 38.42 16.50
C LEU A 50 -24.49 39.56 16.43
N ILE A 51 -23.99 39.90 15.23
CA ILE A 51 -23.03 40.98 15.05
C ILE A 51 -23.70 42.36 15.17
N GLY A 52 -24.93 42.53 14.62
CA GLY A 52 -25.65 43.78 14.50
C GLY A 52 -25.37 44.52 13.19
N GLU A 53 -26.43 45.05 12.55
CA GLU A 53 -26.39 45.55 11.16
C GLU A 53 -25.37 46.70 10.95
N ASP A 54 -25.37 47.65 11.84
CA ASP A 54 -24.51 48.85 11.74
C ASP A 54 -23.22 48.75 12.59
N THR A 55 -22.97 47.61 13.18
CA THR A 55 -21.80 47.45 14.05
C THR A 55 -20.52 47.37 13.21
N PRO A 56 -19.52 48.25 13.43
CA PRO A 56 -18.23 48.15 12.77
C PRO A 56 -17.53 46.88 13.19
N LEU A 57 -17.11 46.07 12.20
CA LEU A 57 -16.37 44.84 12.41
C LEU A 57 -15.07 44.81 11.61
N ARG A 58 -14.11 44.03 12.04
CA ARG A 58 -12.93 43.68 11.30
C ARG A 58 -12.99 42.18 10.94
N CYS A 59 -12.49 41.83 9.76
CA CYS A 59 -12.53 40.48 9.27
C CYS A 59 -11.17 40.07 8.73
N SER A 60 -10.77 38.82 9.04
CA SER A 60 -9.70 38.16 8.28
C SER A 60 -10.08 36.75 7.91
N ILE A 61 -9.57 36.33 6.76
CA ILE A 61 -9.78 35.01 6.22
C ILE A 61 -8.47 34.23 6.36
N THR A 62 -8.58 32.94 6.65
CA THR A 62 -7.48 31.98 6.68
C THR A 62 -7.89 30.68 6.01
N GLY A 63 -7.02 29.70 6.01
CA GLY A 63 -7.30 28.37 5.45
C GLY A 63 -6.77 28.16 4.04
N SER A 64 -6.48 26.92 3.70
CA SER A 64 -5.87 26.54 2.42
C SER A 64 -6.70 26.93 1.19
N ALA A 65 -8.03 26.99 1.31
CA ALA A 65 -8.94 27.48 0.26
C ALA A 65 -9.31 28.98 0.41
N GLY A 66 -8.91 29.62 1.51
CA GLY A 66 -9.30 31.00 1.85
C GLY A 66 -8.59 32.08 1.07
N LEU A 67 -7.34 31.84 0.60
CA LEU A 67 -6.53 32.88 -0.07
C LEU A 67 -7.20 33.46 -1.32
N GLY A 68 -7.78 32.59 -2.16
CA GLY A 68 -8.48 33.03 -3.38
C GLY A 68 -9.73 33.86 -3.07
N VAL A 69 -10.50 33.47 -2.06
CA VAL A 69 -11.69 34.21 -1.61
C VAL A 69 -11.29 35.55 -0.99
N ALA A 70 -10.30 35.55 -0.10
CA ALA A 70 -9.79 36.78 0.52
C ALA A 70 -9.31 37.79 -0.51
N LYS A 71 -8.53 37.34 -1.51
CA LYS A 71 -8.04 38.19 -2.60
C LYS A 71 -9.16 38.75 -3.45
N ALA A 72 -10.14 37.90 -3.83
CA ALA A 72 -11.27 38.32 -4.67
C ALA A 72 -12.23 39.27 -3.93
N ALA A 73 -12.40 39.08 -2.63
CA ALA A 73 -13.25 39.90 -1.76
C ALA A 73 -12.52 41.16 -1.20
N ASP A 74 -11.22 41.30 -1.45
CA ASP A 74 -10.38 42.36 -0.85
C ASP A 74 -10.41 42.34 0.70
N ILE A 75 -10.39 41.15 1.30
CA ILE A 75 -10.35 40.94 2.76
C ILE A 75 -8.94 40.53 3.17
N ASP A 76 -8.52 40.91 4.37
CA ASP A 76 -7.21 40.57 4.89
C ASP A 76 -7.07 39.04 5.06
N PHE A 77 -5.96 38.47 4.58
CA PHE A 77 -5.65 37.07 4.71
C PHE A 77 -4.53 36.85 5.73
N VAL A 78 -4.71 35.89 6.61
CA VAL A 78 -3.68 35.43 7.53
C VAL A 78 -3.33 33.97 7.25
N GLN A 79 -2.07 33.64 7.19
CA GLN A 79 -1.64 32.24 7.06
C GLN A 79 -2.04 31.43 8.29
N GLU A 80 -2.44 30.18 8.09
CA GLU A 80 -2.94 29.29 9.15
C GLU A 80 -1.98 29.20 10.35
N VAL A 81 -0.70 29.13 10.10
CA VAL A 81 0.35 29.07 11.16
C VAL A 81 0.30 30.26 12.10
N PHE A 82 0.20 31.46 11.53
CA PHE A 82 0.10 32.68 12.34
C PHE A 82 -1.23 32.71 13.09
N ALA A 83 -2.33 32.26 12.45
CA ALA A 83 -3.62 32.14 13.10
C ALA A 83 -3.56 31.13 14.26
N THR A 84 -3.01 29.91 14.03
CA THR A 84 -2.83 28.90 15.09
C THR A 84 -2.01 29.43 16.25
N ARG A 85 -0.87 30.06 15.95
CA ARG A 85 -0.01 30.65 16.98
C ARG A 85 -0.72 31.73 17.80
N LYS A 86 -1.51 32.55 17.12
CA LYS A 86 -2.30 33.60 17.79
C LYS A 86 -3.34 33.01 18.72
N ALA A 87 -4.08 31.99 18.27
CA ALA A 87 -5.06 31.29 19.07
C ALA A 87 -4.42 30.63 20.31
N VAL A 88 -3.31 29.90 20.10
CA VAL A 88 -2.60 29.22 21.20
C VAL A 88 -2.09 30.22 22.24
N GLY A 89 -1.46 31.33 21.81
CA GLY A 89 -0.96 32.35 22.71
C GLY A 89 -2.02 33.02 23.56
N VAL A 90 -3.27 33.07 23.08
CA VAL A 90 -4.41 33.67 23.81
C VAL A 90 -5.10 32.63 24.69
N HIS A 91 -5.35 31.43 24.18
CA HIS A 91 -6.26 30.46 24.80
C HIS A 91 -5.55 29.33 25.56
N VAL A 92 -4.33 28.96 25.18
CA VAL A 92 -3.56 27.84 25.79
C VAL A 92 -2.06 28.17 25.85
N PRO A 93 -1.66 29.21 26.56
CA PRO A 93 -0.28 29.72 26.53
C PRO A 93 0.77 28.78 27.15
N GLN A 94 0.36 27.75 27.88
CA GLN A 94 1.25 26.76 28.49
C GLN A 94 1.67 25.63 27.55
N ALA A 95 1.12 25.54 26.33
CA ALA A 95 1.43 24.47 25.40
C ALA A 95 2.91 24.49 24.95
N ASP A 96 3.58 23.34 25.00
CA ASP A 96 4.95 23.15 24.50
C ASP A 96 4.95 22.75 23.02
N VAL A 97 4.00 21.90 22.64
CA VAL A 97 3.85 21.37 21.28
C VAL A 97 2.37 21.42 20.86
N VAL A 98 2.13 21.81 19.62
CA VAL A 98 0.79 21.72 19.00
C VAL A 98 0.81 20.67 17.91
N ILE A 99 -0.12 19.73 17.95
CA ILE A 99 -0.42 18.80 16.85
C ILE A 99 -1.80 19.16 16.32
N GLU A 100 -1.86 19.51 15.04
CA GLU A 100 -3.10 19.86 14.36
C GLU A 100 -3.38 18.87 13.22
N LEU A 101 -4.55 18.26 13.25
CA LEU A 101 -5.05 17.46 12.13
C LEU A 101 -6.27 18.13 11.50
N GLY A 102 -6.08 18.61 10.28
CA GLY A 102 -7.12 19.17 9.44
C GLY A 102 -7.81 18.13 8.56
N GLY A 103 -8.57 18.62 7.58
CA GLY A 103 -9.19 17.77 6.57
C GLY A 103 -8.17 17.07 5.67
N GLU A 104 -7.13 17.80 5.25
CA GLU A 104 -6.06 17.26 4.37
C GLU A 104 -4.67 17.66 4.81
N ASP A 105 -4.56 18.56 5.76
CA ASP A 105 -3.30 19.06 6.28
C ASP A 105 -3.08 18.54 7.70
N ALA A 106 -1.85 18.18 8.00
CA ALA A 106 -1.40 17.84 9.34
C ALA A 106 -0.19 18.72 9.68
N LYS A 107 -0.15 19.26 10.87
CA LYS A 107 0.90 20.18 11.31
C LYS A 107 1.37 19.81 12.71
N ILE A 108 2.67 20.01 12.95
CA ILE A 108 3.24 20.01 14.29
C ILE A 108 4.01 21.32 14.49
N VAL A 109 3.75 21.98 15.61
CA VAL A 109 4.40 23.23 15.96
C VAL A 109 5.07 23.06 17.31
N PHE A 110 6.37 23.20 17.38
CA PHE A 110 7.14 23.20 18.61
C PHE A 110 7.26 24.66 19.10
N LEU A 111 6.72 24.96 20.27
CA LEU A 111 6.65 26.31 20.83
C LEU A 111 7.79 26.59 21.80
N THR A 112 8.43 25.53 22.33
CA THR A 112 9.54 25.67 23.28
C THR A 112 10.89 25.48 22.58
N GLY A 113 11.89 26.20 23.01
CA GLY A 113 13.19 26.27 22.35
C GLY A 113 13.16 27.15 21.09
N GLN A 114 13.70 26.65 19.99
CA GLN A 114 13.56 27.31 18.70
C GLN A 114 12.17 26.99 18.13
N LEU A 115 11.39 28.04 17.83
CA LEU A 115 10.09 27.89 17.20
C LEU A 115 10.27 27.16 15.86
N GLU A 116 9.64 26.01 15.74
CA GLU A 116 9.73 25.20 14.54
C GLU A 116 8.34 24.68 14.16
N GLU A 117 7.99 24.84 12.91
CA GLU A 117 6.79 24.31 12.33
C GLU A 117 7.11 23.30 11.24
N ARG A 118 6.37 22.22 11.22
CA ARG A 118 6.43 21.21 10.17
C ARG A 118 5.01 20.85 9.74
N MET A 119 4.82 20.76 8.44
CA MET A 119 3.52 20.45 7.83
C MET A 119 3.72 19.34 6.79
N ASN A 120 2.72 18.47 6.63
CA ASN A 120 2.72 17.52 5.53
C ASN A 120 2.66 18.28 4.20
N GLY A 121 3.54 17.91 3.26
CA GLY A 121 3.67 18.63 1.97
C GLY A 121 2.47 18.39 1.05
N SER A 122 2.35 17.21 0.49
CA SER A 122 1.38 16.90 -0.57
C SER A 122 0.54 15.66 -0.30
N CYS A 123 0.73 14.97 0.82
CA CYS A 123 0.05 13.73 1.13
C CYS A 123 -1.00 13.94 2.22
N ALA A 124 -2.27 13.65 1.90
CA ALA A 124 -3.37 13.68 2.88
C ALA A 124 -3.37 12.49 3.86
N GLY A 125 -2.35 11.63 3.83
CA GLY A 125 -2.20 10.56 4.81
C GLY A 125 -2.06 11.13 6.22
N GLY A 126 -2.69 10.50 7.21
CA GLY A 126 -2.71 11.01 8.57
C GLY A 126 -3.65 12.18 8.82
N THR A 127 -4.63 12.43 7.95
CA THR A 127 -5.59 13.55 8.03
C THR A 127 -7.04 13.08 8.05
N GLY A 128 -7.98 14.00 8.22
CA GLY A 128 -9.42 13.71 8.20
C GLY A 128 -9.88 13.04 6.90
N ALA A 129 -9.36 13.44 5.76
CA ALA A 129 -9.70 12.82 4.47
C ALA A 129 -9.24 11.36 4.38
N PHE A 130 -8.13 11.01 5.01
CA PHE A 130 -7.71 9.62 5.14
C PHE A 130 -8.72 8.82 5.98
N ILE A 131 -9.14 9.37 7.12
CA ILE A 131 -10.13 8.72 8.00
C ILE A 131 -11.47 8.53 7.27
N ASP A 132 -11.94 9.54 6.55
CA ASP A 132 -13.16 9.47 5.72
C ASP A 132 -13.06 8.35 4.67
N GLN A 133 -11.91 8.23 3.99
CA GLN A 133 -11.67 7.17 2.99
C GLN A 133 -11.66 5.77 3.61
N MET A 134 -11.10 5.63 4.82
CA MET A 134 -11.06 4.34 5.51
C MET A 134 -12.44 3.95 6.08
N ALA A 135 -13.22 4.92 6.53
CA ALA A 135 -14.62 4.70 6.94
C ALA A 135 -15.45 4.15 5.76
N VAL A 136 -15.30 4.75 4.57
CA VAL A 136 -15.94 4.23 3.34
C VAL A 136 -15.52 2.80 3.04
N LEU A 137 -14.24 2.46 3.23
CA LEU A 137 -13.74 1.10 2.99
C LEU A 137 -14.39 0.05 3.91
N LEU A 138 -14.68 0.43 5.16
CA LEU A 138 -15.35 -0.42 6.13
C LEU A 138 -16.89 -0.38 6.01
N ASP A 139 -17.41 0.46 5.09
CA ASP A 139 -18.84 0.75 4.91
C ASP A 139 -19.49 1.26 6.21
N VAL A 140 -18.86 2.27 6.81
CA VAL A 140 -19.31 2.93 8.03
C VAL A 140 -19.13 4.44 7.91
N THR A 141 -19.80 5.21 8.74
CA THR A 141 -19.53 6.64 8.91
C THR A 141 -18.24 6.85 9.73
N PRO A 142 -17.59 8.02 9.64
CA PRO A 142 -16.43 8.33 10.50
C PRO A 142 -16.72 8.24 12.00
N SER A 143 -17.94 8.54 12.43
CA SER A 143 -18.37 8.40 13.84
C SER A 143 -18.49 6.94 14.26
N GLU A 144 -19.10 6.09 13.42
CA GLU A 144 -19.16 4.65 13.65
C GLU A 144 -17.78 4.01 13.62
N LEU A 145 -16.84 4.51 12.79
CA LEU A 145 -15.45 4.06 12.80
C LEU A 145 -14.79 4.32 14.16
N ASP A 146 -15.03 5.49 14.76
CA ASP A 146 -14.54 5.82 16.12
C ASP A 146 -15.15 4.93 17.19
N GLU A 147 -16.45 4.65 17.11
CA GLU A 147 -17.14 3.73 18.04
C GLU A 147 -16.56 2.31 17.94
N LEU A 148 -16.36 1.80 16.72
CA LEU A 148 -15.72 0.50 16.49
C LEU A 148 -14.32 0.45 17.08
N ALA A 149 -13.51 1.48 16.85
CA ALA A 149 -12.12 1.52 17.33
C ALA A 149 -12.00 1.43 18.86
N GLN A 150 -13.00 1.89 19.60
CA GLN A 150 -13.03 1.79 21.06
C GLN A 150 -13.24 0.35 21.57
N GLY A 151 -13.82 -0.54 20.74
CA GLY A 151 -14.05 -1.96 21.04
C GLY A 151 -12.89 -2.88 20.61
N ALA A 152 -11.78 -2.34 20.16
CA ALA A 152 -10.67 -3.13 19.65
C ALA A 152 -9.92 -3.89 20.76
N GLU A 153 -9.54 -5.11 20.43
CA GLU A 153 -8.69 -5.97 21.27
C GLU A 153 -7.24 -6.02 20.74
N ARG A 154 -7.04 -5.60 19.47
CA ARG A 154 -5.77 -5.74 18.77
C ARG A 154 -5.52 -4.59 17.83
N ILE A 155 -4.24 -4.32 17.59
CA ILE A 155 -3.78 -3.41 16.53
C ILE A 155 -3.02 -4.21 15.48
N TYR A 156 -3.50 -4.16 14.23
CA TYR A 156 -2.78 -4.67 13.07
C TYR A 156 -1.78 -3.63 12.57
N THR A 157 -0.71 -4.11 11.94
CA THR A 157 0.20 -3.21 11.24
C THR A 157 -0.43 -2.79 9.93
N ILE A 158 -0.67 -1.50 9.79
CA ILE A 158 -1.11 -0.85 8.55
C ILE A 158 -0.01 0.14 8.17
N ALA A 159 0.39 0.14 6.89
CA ALA A 159 1.41 1.07 6.43
C ALA A 159 0.98 2.52 6.65
N SER A 160 1.80 3.25 7.38
CA SER A 160 1.60 4.66 7.70
C SER A 160 2.11 5.58 6.57
N ARG A 161 1.76 5.27 5.31
CA ARG A 161 2.18 6.04 4.13
C ARG A 161 1.04 6.88 3.60
N CYS A 162 0.49 6.56 2.44
CA CYS A 162 -0.69 7.25 1.95
C CYS A 162 -1.94 6.36 2.06
N GLY A 163 -3.13 6.97 2.01
CA GLY A 163 -4.40 6.25 2.12
C GLY A 163 -4.60 5.13 1.10
N VAL A 164 -3.87 5.20 -0.03
CA VAL A 164 -3.90 4.18 -1.06
C VAL A 164 -3.20 2.90 -0.59
N PHE A 165 -2.04 3.02 0.05
CA PHE A 165 -1.32 1.86 0.59
C PHE A 165 -2.02 1.26 1.81
N ALA A 166 -2.55 2.11 2.69
CA ALA A 166 -3.35 1.63 3.82
C ALA A 166 -4.54 0.77 3.37
N LYS A 167 -5.19 1.12 2.26
CA LYS A 167 -6.26 0.29 1.67
C LYS A 167 -5.78 -1.10 1.27
N SER A 168 -4.61 -1.20 0.63
CA SER A 168 -4.04 -2.50 0.26
C SER A 168 -3.67 -3.38 1.44
N ASP A 169 -3.42 -2.80 2.62
CA ASP A 169 -3.16 -3.55 3.84
C ASP A 169 -4.44 -3.97 4.54
N ILE A 170 -5.44 -3.07 4.58
CA ILE A 170 -6.71 -3.28 5.26
C ILE A 170 -7.56 -4.33 4.54
N GLN A 171 -7.60 -4.27 3.22
CA GLN A 171 -8.49 -5.11 2.44
C GLN A 171 -8.21 -6.62 2.62
N PRO A 172 -6.98 -7.10 2.56
CA PRO A 172 -6.68 -8.50 2.89
C PRO A 172 -7.10 -8.89 4.30
N LEU A 173 -6.91 -8.02 5.30
CA LEU A 173 -7.35 -8.29 6.67
C LEU A 173 -8.86 -8.54 6.74
N LEU A 174 -9.65 -7.69 6.09
CA LEU A 174 -11.11 -7.87 6.03
C LEU A 174 -11.50 -9.14 5.28
N ASN A 175 -10.85 -9.43 4.15
CA ASN A 175 -11.10 -10.63 3.36
C ASN A 175 -10.71 -11.94 4.08
N GLU A 176 -9.79 -11.87 5.02
CA GLU A 176 -9.39 -12.95 5.90
C GLU A 176 -10.21 -13.03 7.20
N GLY A 177 -11.23 -12.17 7.32
CA GLY A 177 -12.17 -12.19 8.43
C GLY A 177 -11.67 -11.48 9.70
N ALA A 178 -10.78 -10.48 9.58
CA ALA A 178 -10.41 -9.65 10.73
C ALA A 178 -11.62 -8.86 11.27
N ARG A 179 -11.68 -8.67 12.57
CA ARG A 179 -12.74 -7.88 13.22
C ARG A 179 -12.65 -6.42 12.79
N LYS A 180 -13.80 -5.82 12.47
CA LYS A 180 -13.85 -4.40 12.07
C LYS A 180 -13.34 -3.47 13.17
N GLU A 181 -13.59 -3.80 14.44
CA GLU A 181 -13.12 -3.05 15.60
C GLU A 181 -11.60 -2.93 15.62
N ASP A 182 -10.93 -4.07 15.44
CA ASP A 182 -9.46 -4.12 15.42
C ASP A 182 -8.87 -3.37 14.22
N VAL A 183 -9.53 -3.48 13.05
CA VAL A 183 -9.12 -2.75 11.85
C VAL A 183 -9.33 -1.24 12.03
N ALA A 184 -10.44 -0.81 12.62
CA ALA A 184 -10.73 0.61 12.89
C ALA A 184 -9.68 1.25 13.82
N ALA A 185 -9.32 0.58 14.92
CA ALA A 185 -8.26 1.05 15.80
C ALA A 185 -6.89 1.05 15.12
N SER A 186 -6.63 0.09 14.24
CA SER A 186 -5.39 0.00 13.45
C SER A 186 -5.27 1.14 12.45
N ILE A 187 -6.39 1.59 11.87
CA ILE A 187 -6.46 2.78 11.02
C ILE A 187 -6.04 4.02 11.81
N PHE A 188 -6.58 4.22 13.01
CA PHE A 188 -6.18 5.34 13.86
C PHE A 188 -4.72 5.26 14.28
N GLN A 189 -4.20 4.05 14.56
CA GLN A 189 -2.77 3.88 14.82
C GLN A 189 -1.90 4.26 13.62
N ALA A 190 -2.31 3.93 12.39
CA ALA A 190 -1.61 4.34 11.19
C ALA A 190 -1.60 5.87 11.02
N VAL A 191 -2.71 6.56 11.32
CA VAL A 191 -2.77 8.03 11.35
C VAL A 191 -1.75 8.60 12.32
N VAL A 192 -1.70 8.08 13.55
CA VAL A 192 -0.75 8.53 14.57
C VAL A 192 0.70 8.31 14.13
N ASN A 193 1.02 7.09 13.67
CA ASN A 193 2.36 6.75 13.21
C ASN A 193 2.81 7.67 12.08
N GLN A 194 1.93 7.94 11.12
CA GLN A 194 2.23 8.82 10.00
C GLN A 194 2.45 10.26 10.43
N THR A 195 1.62 10.76 11.34
CA THR A 195 1.76 12.11 11.87
C THR A 195 3.08 12.28 12.60
N ILE A 196 3.42 11.32 13.47
CA ILE A 196 4.66 11.39 14.26
C ILE A 196 5.89 11.19 13.36
N ALA A 197 5.96 10.11 12.58
CA ALA A 197 7.11 9.83 11.73
C ALA A 197 7.32 10.88 10.64
N GLY A 198 6.21 11.37 10.05
CA GLY A 198 6.28 12.38 8.99
C GLY A 198 6.60 13.79 9.46
N LEU A 199 6.14 14.18 10.63
CA LEU A 199 6.24 15.57 11.11
C LEU A 199 7.23 15.76 12.27
N ALA A 200 7.34 14.83 13.21
CA ALA A 200 8.30 14.96 14.29
C ALA A 200 9.74 14.77 13.81
N GLN A 201 9.97 13.93 12.79
CA GLN A 201 11.27 13.75 12.11
C GLN A 201 12.45 13.64 13.11
N GLY A 202 12.30 12.77 14.11
CA GLY A 202 13.33 12.55 15.13
C GLY A 202 13.33 13.54 16.30
N ARG A 203 12.53 14.62 16.26
CA ARG A 203 12.35 15.50 17.41
C ARG A 203 11.34 14.92 18.39
N GLU A 204 11.72 14.83 19.65
CA GLU A 204 10.86 14.28 20.70
C GLU A 204 9.65 15.21 20.95
N VAL A 205 8.44 14.61 21.00
CA VAL A 205 7.21 15.31 21.35
C VAL A 205 6.93 15.05 22.83
N LYS A 206 7.14 16.08 23.66
CA LYS A 206 7.01 16.00 25.12
C LYS A 206 6.53 17.32 25.72
N GLY A 207 6.19 17.28 27.01
CA GLY A 207 5.62 18.41 27.74
C GLY A 207 4.11 18.51 27.51
N ASP A 208 3.59 19.74 27.59
CA ASP A 208 2.16 20.01 27.37
C ASP A 208 1.83 20.01 25.88
N VAL A 209 1.18 18.94 25.41
CA VAL A 209 0.83 18.76 24.00
C VAL A 209 -0.61 19.15 23.75
N LEU A 210 -0.80 20.13 22.90
CA LEU A 210 -2.11 20.63 22.50
C LEU A 210 -2.54 20.00 21.18
N PHE A 211 -3.72 19.37 21.19
CA PHE A 211 -4.29 18.70 20.04
C PHE A 211 -5.42 19.54 19.43
N LEU A 212 -5.27 19.96 18.17
CA LEU A 212 -6.19 20.83 17.45
C LEU A 212 -6.73 20.18 16.18
N GLY A 213 -7.78 20.77 15.63
CA GLY A 213 -8.44 20.31 14.41
C GLY A 213 -9.62 19.36 14.64
N GLY A 214 -10.42 19.18 13.60
CA GLY A 214 -11.65 18.38 13.67
C GLY A 214 -11.42 16.92 14.07
N PRO A 215 -10.55 16.17 13.39
CA PRO A 215 -10.30 14.77 13.71
C PRO A 215 -9.91 14.54 15.18
N LEU A 216 -9.02 15.36 15.71
CA LEU A 216 -8.55 15.24 17.09
C LEU A 216 -9.59 15.71 18.13
N PHE A 217 -10.62 16.43 17.69
CA PHE A 217 -11.74 16.79 18.57
C PHE A 217 -12.83 15.72 18.58
N PHE A 218 -13.21 15.22 17.41
CA PHE A 218 -14.38 14.35 17.29
C PHE A 218 -14.08 12.88 17.60
N PHE A 219 -12.86 12.37 17.31
CA PHE A 219 -12.55 10.95 17.41
C PHE A 219 -11.79 10.59 18.70
N LYS A 220 -12.50 9.97 19.64
CA LYS A 220 -11.94 9.56 20.94
C LYS A 220 -10.93 8.41 20.82
N GLY A 221 -11.19 7.48 19.91
CA GLY A 221 -10.24 6.41 19.59
C GLY A 221 -8.92 6.94 19.08
N LEU A 222 -8.95 7.99 18.24
CA LEU A 222 -7.75 8.66 17.74
C LEU A 222 -7.00 9.39 18.85
N GLN A 223 -7.69 10.11 19.74
CA GLN A 223 -7.08 10.76 20.91
C GLN A 223 -6.32 9.73 21.76
N LYS A 224 -6.97 8.61 22.06
CA LYS A 224 -6.37 7.51 22.83
C LYS A 224 -5.10 6.97 22.16
N ARG A 225 -5.12 6.77 20.85
CA ARG A 225 -3.93 6.28 20.13
C ARG A 225 -2.75 7.27 20.19
N PHE A 226 -3.00 8.59 20.12
CA PHE A 226 -1.97 9.60 20.31
C PHE A 226 -1.38 9.55 21.72
N GLN A 227 -2.23 9.54 22.76
CA GLN A 227 -1.79 9.49 24.15
C GLN A 227 -0.92 8.25 24.43
N GLU A 228 -1.36 7.08 23.99
CA GLU A 228 -0.64 5.83 24.19
C GLU A 228 0.71 5.81 23.41
N THR A 229 0.72 6.29 22.19
CA THR A 229 1.93 6.28 21.33
C THR A 229 2.97 7.28 21.84
N LEU A 230 2.53 8.47 22.25
CA LEU A 230 3.41 9.52 22.80
C LEU A 230 3.67 9.34 24.30
N LYS A 231 3.04 8.35 24.95
CA LYS A 231 3.14 8.08 26.40
C LYS A 231 2.77 9.30 27.24
N LEU A 232 1.74 10.04 26.80
CA LEU A 232 1.23 11.22 27.50
C LEU A 232 0.11 10.80 28.47
N ASP A 233 0.15 11.36 29.67
CA ASP A 233 -0.97 11.28 30.62
C ASP A 233 -2.02 12.37 30.37
N ASP A 234 -3.16 12.29 31.07
CA ASP A 234 -4.24 13.26 30.92
C ASP A 234 -3.89 14.68 31.33
N ALA A 235 -2.82 14.85 32.13
CA ALA A 235 -2.36 16.17 32.55
C ALA A 235 -1.58 16.89 31.43
N HIS A 236 -0.93 16.13 30.55
CA HIS A 236 -0.08 16.67 29.49
C HIS A 236 -0.69 16.58 28.08
N ALA A 237 -1.86 15.92 27.92
CA ALA A 237 -2.59 15.82 26.64
C ALA A 237 -3.84 16.71 26.65
N HIS A 238 -3.81 17.82 25.93
CA HIS A 238 -4.89 18.83 25.95
C HIS A 238 -5.74 18.77 24.70
N PHE A 239 -7.05 18.45 24.86
CA PHE A 239 -8.08 18.42 23.79
C PHE A 239 -9.17 19.46 24.06
N PRO A 240 -8.92 20.77 23.83
CA PRO A 240 -9.87 21.81 24.22
C PRO A 240 -11.12 21.83 23.33
N ALA A 241 -12.24 22.33 23.89
CA ALA A 241 -13.47 22.52 23.14
C ALA A 241 -13.37 23.54 21.99
N LEU A 242 -12.30 24.33 21.97
CA LEU A 242 -11.97 25.27 20.91
C LEU A 242 -11.21 24.59 19.74
N ALA A 243 -10.73 23.35 19.88
CA ALA A 243 -9.86 22.69 18.90
C ALA A 243 -10.36 22.76 17.44
N PRO A 244 -11.64 22.54 17.12
CA PRO A 244 -12.13 22.65 15.73
C PRO A 244 -12.14 24.07 15.17
N TYR A 245 -12.15 25.07 16.05
CA TYR A 245 -12.31 26.48 15.73
C TYR A 245 -11.02 27.30 15.94
N ALA A 246 -9.97 26.69 16.42
CA ALA A 246 -8.76 27.38 16.86
C ALA A 246 -8.17 28.31 15.78
N ILE A 247 -8.09 27.83 14.53
CA ILE A 247 -7.56 28.63 13.41
C ILE A 247 -8.47 29.82 13.10
N ALA A 248 -9.81 29.62 13.07
CA ALA A 248 -10.76 30.72 12.87
C ALA A 248 -10.73 31.72 14.04
N ALA A 249 -10.57 31.27 15.28
CA ALA A 249 -10.39 32.12 16.45
C ALA A 249 -9.09 32.95 16.32
N GLY A 250 -8.00 32.33 15.94
CA GLY A 250 -6.74 33.03 15.68
C GLY A 250 -6.83 34.05 14.55
N ALA A 251 -7.61 33.76 13.51
CA ALA A 251 -7.90 34.74 12.45
C ALA A 251 -8.73 35.93 12.97
N ALA A 252 -9.72 35.67 13.84
CA ALA A 252 -10.47 36.76 14.51
C ALA A 252 -9.58 37.63 15.39
N GLU A 253 -8.68 37.03 16.15
CA GLU A 253 -7.68 37.74 16.96
C GLU A 253 -6.69 38.55 16.10
N TYR A 254 -6.32 38.00 14.92
CA TYR A 254 -5.49 38.72 13.95
C TYR A 254 -6.24 39.93 13.35
N ALA A 255 -7.52 39.77 13.02
CA ALA A 255 -8.36 40.84 12.49
C ALA A 255 -8.41 42.05 13.42
N GLY A 256 -8.31 41.86 14.74
CA GLY A 256 -8.23 42.93 15.70
C GLY A 256 -7.07 43.93 15.48
N GLY A 257 -6.00 43.50 14.82
CA GLY A 257 -4.86 44.33 14.45
C GLY A 257 -4.92 44.93 13.03
N THR A 258 -5.93 44.59 12.23
CA THR A 258 -6.05 45.13 10.83
C THR A 258 -6.68 46.51 10.79
N GLN A 259 -6.47 47.20 9.67
CA GLN A 259 -6.95 48.58 9.48
C GLN A 259 -8.34 48.63 8.80
N LYS A 260 -8.71 47.59 8.05
CA LYS A 260 -9.96 47.53 7.30
C LYS A 260 -11.14 47.25 8.23
N THR A 261 -12.20 48.05 8.05
CA THR A 261 -13.44 47.86 8.79
C THR A 261 -14.60 47.66 7.83
N TYR A 262 -15.54 46.85 8.22
CA TYR A 262 -16.74 46.49 7.45
C TYR A 262 -17.97 46.69 8.32
N THR A 263 -19.15 46.80 7.65
CA THR A 263 -20.42 46.39 8.21
C THR A 263 -20.72 44.99 7.74
N VAL A 264 -21.68 44.30 8.34
CA VAL A 264 -22.05 42.93 7.89
C VAL A 264 -22.49 42.96 6.44
N ASP A 265 -23.24 43.99 6.00
CA ASP A 265 -23.71 44.11 4.62
C ASP A 265 -22.56 44.37 3.63
N SER A 266 -21.59 45.21 3.98
CA SER A 266 -20.42 45.41 3.15
C SER A 266 -19.51 44.17 3.04
N LEU A 267 -19.39 43.38 4.11
CA LEU A 267 -18.67 42.15 4.11
C LEU A 267 -19.36 41.08 3.25
N LEU A 268 -20.70 40.94 3.37
CA LEU A 268 -21.51 40.06 2.51
C LEU A 268 -21.38 40.44 1.03
N ALA A 269 -21.54 41.72 0.68
CA ALA A 269 -21.39 42.19 -0.69
C ALA A 269 -19.99 41.89 -1.27
N ALA A 270 -18.93 41.99 -0.47
CA ALA A 270 -17.56 41.67 -0.89
C ALA A 270 -17.40 40.15 -1.15
N LEU A 271 -17.97 39.32 -0.31
CA LEU A 271 -17.92 37.85 -0.48
C LEU A 271 -18.79 37.38 -1.66
N GLU A 272 -19.97 37.96 -1.87
CA GLU A 272 -20.87 37.63 -2.99
C GLU A 272 -20.22 38.02 -4.35
N LYS A 273 -19.59 39.17 -4.43
CA LYS A 273 -18.81 39.58 -5.62
C LYS A 273 -17.67 38.61 -5.94
N ALA A 274 -17.05 38.02 -4.93
CA ALA A 274 -15.98 37.03 -5.11
C ALA A 274 -16.52 35.70 -5.68
N ALA A 275 -17.83 35.43 -5.56
CA ALA A 275 -18.44 34.20 -6.05
C ALA A 275 -18.57 34.15 -7.59
N ASP A 276 -18.61 35.29 -8.28
CA ASP A 276 -18.93 35.42 -9.72
C ASP A 276 -17.70 35.47 -10.68
N ALA A 277 -16.49 35.14 -10.25
CA ALA A 277 -15.27 35.28 -11.07
C ALA A 277 -15.10 34.16 -12.12
N PRO A 278 -14.65 34.47 -13.38
CA PRO A 278 -14.58 33.50 -14.48
C PRO A 278 -13.44 32.49 -14.42
N VAL A 279 -13.62 31.37 -15.13
CA VAL A 279 -12.77 30.16 -15.14
C VAL A 279 -11.77 30.16 -16.28
N VAL A 280 -10.53 29.74 -16.03
CA VAL A 280 -9.50 29.44 -17.04
C VAL A 280 -9.05 28.00 -16.85
N ALA A 281 -9.37 27.11 -17.80
CA ALA A 281 -9.03 25.69 -17.73
C ALA A 281 -8.63 25.10 -19.09
N ASN A 282 -7.83 24.02 -19.07
CA ASN A 282 -7.58 23.21 -20.25
C ASN A 282 -8.69 22.18 -20.42
N TYR A 283 -9.32 22.17 -21.57
CA TYR A 283 -10.45 21.28 -21.87
C TYR A 283 -10.05 20.15 -22.80
N LEU A 284 -10.69 18.98 -22.59
CA LEU A 284 -10.63 17.80 -23.46
C LEU A 284 -11.84 17.77 -24.40
N PRO A 285 -11.79 16.98 -25.48
CA PRO A 285 -12.96 16.70 -26.30
C PRO A 285 -14.09 16.07 -25.47
N PRO A 286 -15.37 16.30 -25.83
CA PRO A 286 -16.48 15.63 -25.16
C PRO A 286 -16.43 14.10 -25.36
N LEU A 287 -16.97 13.35 -24.43
CA LEU A 287 -17.07 11.89 -24.55
C LEU A 287 -18.06 11.48 -25.64
N PHE A 288 -19.20 12.15 -25.67
CA PHE A 288 -20.21 12.03 -26.74
C PHE A 288 -20.63 13.42 -27.18
N GLU A 289 -20.76 13.61 -28.47
CA GLU A 289 -21.21 14.89 -29.06
C GLU A 289 -22.72 15.07 -28.90
N ASP A 290 -23.46 13.97 -29.00
CA ASP A 290 -24.92 13.94 -28.93
C ASP A 290 -25.45 12.57 -28.44
N GLU A 291 -26.75 12.49 -28.27
CA GLU A 291 -27.46 11.30 -27.80
C GLU A 291 -27.48 10.17 -28.84
N GLN A 292 -27.39 10.49 -30.11
CA GLN A 292 -27.34 9.50 -31.18
C GLN A 292 -26.04 8.72 -31.13
N GLN A 293 -24.92 9.40 -31.00
CA GLN A 293 -23.60 8.76 -30.85
C GLN A 293 -23.55 7.85 -29.62
N TYR A 294 -24.20 8.26 -28.54
CA TYR A 294 -24.29 7.43 -27.33
C TYR A 294 -25.17 6.20 -27.55
N GLU A 295 -26.30 6.29 -28.24
CA GLU A 295 -27.14 5.15 -28.56
C GLU A 295 -26.44 4.15 -29.50
N GLU A 296 -25.71 4.62 -30.49
CA GLU A 296 -24.88 3.77 -31.36
C GLU A 296 -23.83 3.01 -30.57
N PHE A 297 -23.16 3.68 -29.61
CA PHE A 297 -22.20 3.08 -28.71
C PHE A 297 -22.85 1.98 -27.83
N LYS A 298 -24.00 2.24 -27.22
CA LYS A 298 -24.73 1.25 -26.41
C LYS A 298 -25.15 0.03 -27.23
N ASN A 299 -25.68 0.25 -28.40
CA ASN A 299 -26.12 -0.83 -29.28
C ASN A 299 -24.97 -1.74 -29.69
N ARG A 300 -23.79 -1.18 -29.95
CA ARG A 300 -22.58 -1.95 -30.28
C ARG A 300 -22.17 -2.86 -29.12
N HIS A 301 -22.13 -2.33 -27.91
CA HIS A 301 -21.76 -3.12 -26.73
C HIS A 301 -22.81 -4.13 -26.28
N ALA A 302 -24.11 -3.91 -26.59
CA ALA A 302 -25.18 -4.83 -26.29
C ALA A 302 -25.11 -6.16 -27.10
N MET A 303 -24.29 -6.22 -28.15
CA MET A 303 -24.12 -7.46 -28.94
C MET A 303 -23.35 -8.57 -28.20
N HIS A 304 -22.61 -8.23 -27.12
CA HIS A 304 -21.82 -9.16 -26.33
C HIS A 304 -22.56 -9.56 -25.05
N ASP A 305 -23.76 -10.13 -25.21
CA ASP A 305 -24.58 -10.60 -24.09
C ASP A 305 -24.51 -12.13 -23.93
N VAL A 306 -24.96 -12.61 -22.78
CA VAL A 306 -25.09 -14.04 -22.46
C VAL A 306 -26.55 -14.39 -22.27
N MET A 307 -26.92 -15.57 -22.74
CA MET A 307 -28.28 -16.06 -22.57
C MET A 307 -28.65 -16.11 -21.08
N THR A 308 -29.81 -15.59 -20.74
CA THR A 308 -30.33 -15.62 -19.38
C THR A 308 -31.65 -16.37 -19.34
N GLN A 309 -31.85 -17.21 -18.33
CA GLN A 309 -33.08 -17.93 -18.08
C GLN A 309 -33.42 -17.85 -16.60
N ASN A 310 -34.68 -17.66 -16.28
CA ASN A 310 -35.10 -17.62 -14.89
C ASN A 310 -34.91 -19.01 -14.23
N VAL A 311 -34.20 -19.08 -13.12
CA VAL A 311 -33.93 -20.32 -12.38
C VAL A 311 -35.22 -21.08 -12.01
N THR A 312 -36.33 -20.37 -11.77
CA THR A 312 -37.63 -21.00 -11.46
C THR A 312 -38.25 -21.74 -12.63
N MET A 313 -37.78 -21.52 -13.85
CA MET A 313 -38.23 -22.15 -15.09
C MET A 313 -37.21 -23.16 -15.64
N TYR A 314 -36.13 -23.38 -14.95
CA TYR A 314 -35.08 -24.34 -15.31
C TYR A 314 -35.25 -25.63 -14.52
N GLU A 315 -34.96 -26.77 -15.15
CA GLU A 315 -34.88 -28.08 -14.52
C GLU A 315 -33.62 -28.79 -14.99
N GLY A 316 -32.82 -29.28 -14.04
CA GLY A 316 -31.60 -30.00 -14.35
C GLY A 316 -30.40 -29.59 -13.50
N ASP A 317 -29.22 -30.00 -13.94
CA ASP A 317 -27.96 -29.72 -13.27
C ASP A 317 -27.50 -28.26 -13.51
N ALA A 318 -26.93 -27.68 -12.49
CA ALA A 318 -26.44 -26.31 -12.53
C ALA A 318 -25.09 -26.19 -11.82
N TYR A 319 -24.33 -25.15 -12.17
CA TYR A 319 -22.97 -24.93 -11.73
C TYR A 319 -22.82 -23.54 -11.10
N LEU A 320 -22.34 -23.50 -9.88
CA LEU A 320 -22.23 -22.27 -9.11
C LEU A 320 -20.82 -21.70 -9.19
N GLY A 321 -20.71 -20.44 -9.59
CA GLY A 321 -19.49 -19.66 -9.48
C GLY A 321 -19.65 -18.52 -8.47
N ILE A 322 -18.66 -18.34 -7.61
CA ILE A 322 -18.59 -17.28 -6.61
C ILE A 322 -17.32 -16.48 -6.87
N ASP A 323 -17.46 -15.17 -6.96
CA ASP A 323 -16.33 -14.25 -6.94
C ASP A 323 -16.40 -13.40 -5.67
N CYS A 324 -15.51 -13.72 -4.72
CA CYS A 324 -15.37 -13.01 -3.48
C CYS A 324 -14.23 -12.00 -3.60
N GLY A 325 -14.51 -10.88 -4.25
CA GLY A 325 -13.56 -9.80 -4.45
C GLY A 325 -13.26 -9.00 -3.18
N SER A 326 -12.37 -8.02 -3.29
CA SER A 326 -11.95 -7.18 -2.18
C SER A 326 -13.08 -6.32 -1.59
N THR A 327 -13.97 -5.80 -2.45
CA THR A 327 -15.08 -4.91 -2.04
C THR A 327 -16.46 -5.44 -2.34
N THR A 328 -16.56 -6.39 -3.26
CA THR A 328 -17.84 -6.90 -3.76
C THR A 328 -17.84 -8.41 -3.81
N THR A 329 -18.99 -8.98 -3.55
CA THR A 329 -19.27 -10.41 -3.69
C THR A 329 -20.26 -10.62 -4.83
N LYS A 330 -19.95 -11.56 -5.72
CA LYS A 330 -20.78 -11.92 -6.87
C LYS A 330 -21.02 -13.42 -6.86
N LEU A 331 -22.21 -13.80 -7.25
CA LEU A 331 -22.61 -15.19 -7.47
C LEU A 331 -23.20 -15.30 -8.86
N VAL A 332 -22.87 -16.36 -9.58
CA VAL A 332 -23.47 -16.72 -10.87
C VAL A 332 -23.78 -18.21 -10.85
N LEU A 333 -25.01 -18.57 -11.16
CA LEU A 333 -25.43 -19.95 -11.43
C LEU A 333 -25.65 -20.09 -12.92
N ILE A 334 -25.01 -21.07 -13.53
CA ILE A 334 -25.20 -21.40 -14.95
C ILE A 334 -25.84 -22.78 -15.13
N GLY A 335 -26.56 -22.97 -16.23
CA GLY A 335 -27.07 -24.26 -16.65
C GLY A 335 -26.14 -24.99 -17.64
N GLU A 336 -26.61 -26.04 -18.23
CA GLU A 336 -25.87 -26.90 -19.16
C GLU A 336 -25.43 -26.19 -20.46
N ASP A 337 -26.20 -25.18 -20.93
CA ASP A 337 -25.89 -24.41 -22.14
C ASP A 337 -25.18 -23.09 -21.85
N ASP A 338 -24.50 -23.00 -20.70
CA ASP A 338 -23.78 -21.82 -20.21
C ASP A 338 -24.65 -20.57 -19.94
N GLN A 339 -25.98 -20.71 -20.04
CA GLN A 339 -26.94 -19.65 -19.75
C GLN A 339 -26.95 -19.31 -18.26
N ILE A 340 -27.09 -18.03 -17.95
CA ILE A 340 -27.20 -17.57 -16.56
C ILE A 340 -28.61 -17.81 -16.04
N LEU A 341 -28.72 -18.63 -14.99
CA LEU A 341 -29.97 -18.94 -14.29
C LEU A 341 -30.21 -17.99 -13.10
N PHE A 342 -29.16 -17.57 -12.46
CA PHE A 342 -29.21 -16.63 -11.34
C PHE A 342 -27.89 -15.86 -11.30
N HIS A 343 -27.98 -14.59 -10.94
CA HIS A 343 -26.80 -13.80 -10.62
C HIS A 343 -27.06 -12.82 -9.47
N HIS A 344 -26.00 -12.48 -8.77
CA HIS A 344 -26.03 -11.49 -7.72
C HIS A 344 -24.73 -10.69 -7.72
N TYR A 345 -24.83 -9.37 -7.47
CA TYR A 345 -23.70 -8.45 -7.35
C TYR A 345 -23.98 -7.47 -6.22
N GLN A 346 -23.16 -7.48 -5.17
CA GLN A 346 -23.35 -6.64 -3.99
C GLN A 346 -22.01 -6.28 -3.34
N SER A 347 -21.96 -5.12 -2.64
CA SER A 347 -20.88 -4.81 -1.71
C SER A 347 -20.82 -5.87 -0.61
N ASN A 348 -19.60 -6.35 -0.28
CA ASN A 348 -19.41 -7.34 0.78
C ASN A 348 -19.45 -6.72 2.19
N LYS A 349 -19.52 -5.39 2.29
CA LYS A 349 -19.62 -4.65 3.56
C LYS A 349 -18.58 -5.07 4.60
N GLY A 350 -17.42 -5.57 4.13
CA GLY A 350 -16.37 -6.13 4.97
C GLY A 350 -16.68 -7.50 5.62
N ASN A 351 -17.80 -8.13 5.25
CA ASN A 351 -18.13 -9.50 5.67
C ASN A 351 -18.74 -10.29 4.49
N PRO A 352 -17.91 -10.87 3.62
CA PRO A 352 -18.38 -11.61 2.46
C PRO A 352 -19.13 -12.90 2.84
N ALA A 353 -18.83 -13.52 3.98
CA ALA A 353 -19.46 -14.77 4.40
C ALA A 353 -20.97 -14.58 4.66
N ASP A 354 -21.37 -13.48 5.28
CA ASP A 354 -22.80 -13.20 5.51
C ASP A 354 -23.55 -12.94 4.20
N VAL A 355 -22.94 -12.22 3.25
CA VAL A 355 -23.53 -11.98 1.94
C VAL A 355 -23.77 -13.30 1.20
N ILE A 356 -22.77 -14.19 1.20
CA ILE A 356 -22.86 -15.48 0.52
C ILE A 356 -23.89 -16.37 1.21
N ARG A 357 -23.94 -16.41 2.54
CA ARG A 357 -24.96 -17.14 3.30
C ARG A 357 -26.37 -16.72 2.90
N GLU A 358 -26.61 -15.40 2.90
CA GLU A 358 -27.93 -14.84 2.51
C GLU A 358 -28.30 -15.23 1.07
N GLN A 359 -27.37 -15.09 0.14
CA GLN A 359 -27.63 -15.37 -1.27
C GLN A 359 -27.76 -16.86 -1.57
N LEU A 360 -27.01 -17.72 -0.91
CA LEU A 360 -27.17 -19.18 -1.02
C LEU A 360 -28.53 -19.62 -0.46
N THR A 361 -28.96 -19.07 0.65
CA THR A 361 -30.30 -19.36 1.21
C THR A 361 -31.39 -19.03 0.17
N LYS A 362 -31.34 -17.81 -0.37
CA LYS A 362 -32.28 -17.37 -1.41
C LYS A 362 -32.17 -18.23 -2.67
N LEU A 363 -30.98 -18.59 -3.08
CA LEU A 363 -30.75 -19.43 -4.26
C LEU A 363 -31.37 -20.81 -4.09
N TYR A 364 -31.15 -21.47 -2.94
CA TYR A 364 -31.77 -22.78 -2.67
C TYR A 364 -33.29 -22.71 -2.61
N GLU A 365 -33.88 -21.65 -2.06
CA GLU A 365 -35.34 -21.45 -2.11
C GLU A 365 -35.84 -21.34 -3.54
N LEU A 366 -35.13 -20.64 -4.42
CA LEU A 366 -35.50 -20.49 -5.83
C LEU A 366 -35.31 -21.79 -6.65
N CYS A 367 -34.26 -22.56 -6.37
CA CYS A 367 -33.96 -23.83 -7.02
C CYS A 367 -35.03 -24.91 -6.72
N GLY A 368 -35.43 -24.99 -5.42
CA GLY A 368 -36.29 -26.10 -4.96
C GLY A 368 -35.70 -27.44 -5.31
N ASP A 369 -36.56 -28.41 -5.64
CA ASP A 369 -36.18 -29.75 -6.06
C ASP A 369 -35.88 -29.89 -7.56
N ARG A 370 -36.02 -28.79 -8.34
CA ARG A 370 -35.87 -28.81 -9.81
C ARG A 370 -34.44 -28.60 -10.28
N VAL A 371 -33.69 -27.80 -9.56
CA VAL A 371 -32.33 -27.40 -9.97
C VAL A 371 -31.31 -27.97 -9.01
N HIS A 372 -30.42 -28.79 -9.50
CA HIS A 372 -29.40 -29.47 -8.73
C HIS A 372 -28.04 -28.75 -8.89
N ILE A 373 -27.54 -28.06 -7.86
CA ILE A 373 -26.19 -27.52 -7.91
C ILE A 373 -25.19 -28.66 -7.70
N VAL A 374 -24.64 -29.17 -8.82
CA VAL A 374 -23.79 -30.37 -8.83
C VAL A 374 -22.31 -30.08 -8.69
N SER A 375 -21.90 -28.85 -8.94
CA SER A 375 -20.51 -28.42 -8.75
C SER A 375 -20.42 -26.92 -8.50
N SER A 376 -19.40 -26.50 -7.77
CA SER A 376 -19.20 -25.12 -7.35
C SER A 376 -17.72 -24.72 -7.38
N ALA A 377 -17.46 -23.47 -7.72
CA ALA A 377 -16.12 -22.91 -7.64
C ALA A 377 -16.14 -21.50 -7.07
N VAL A 378 -15.09 -21.13 -6.35
CA VAL A 378 -14.90 -19.80 -5.80
C VAL A 378 -13.58 -19.21 -6.24
N THR A 379 -13.61 -17.91 -6.50
CA THR A 379 -12.43 -17.10 -6.87
C THR A 379 -12.39 -15.78 -6.09
N GLY A 380 -11.34 -14.99 -6.28
CA GLY A 380 -11.14 -13.70 -5.66
C GLY A 380 -10.36 -13.76 -4.35
N TYR A 381 -10.14 -12.59 -3.73
CA TYR A 381 -9.32 -12.47 -2.51
C TYR A 381 -9.83 -13.28 -1.32
N GLY A 382 -11.14 -13.44 -1.20
CA GLY A 382 -11.79 -14.22 -0.14
C GLY A 382 -11.92 -15.72 -0.45
N GLU A 383 -11.33 -16.22 -1.52
CA GLU A 383 -11.45 -17.62 -2.01
C GLU A 383 -11.31 -18.63 -0.87
N ALA A 384 -10.18 -18.63 -0.17
CA ALA A 384 -9.87 -19.64 0.84
C ALA A 384 -10.81 -19.59 2.05
N LEU A 385 -11.23 -18.40 2.47
CA LEU A 385 -12.22 -18.20 3.53
C LEU A 385 -13.56 -18.84 3.13
N ILE A 386 -14.04 -18.50 1.94
CA ILE A 386 -15.35 -18.92 1.44
C ILE A 386 -15.38 -20.41 1.10
N GLN A 387 -14.29 -20.92 0.52
CA GLN A 387 -14.17 -22.35 0.25
C GLN A 387 -14.31 -23.17 1.54
N ASN A 388 -13.63 -22.76 2.61
CA ASN A 388 -13.72 -23.41 3.91
C ASN A 388 -15.07 -23.21 4.62
N ALA A 389 -15.64 -22.01 4.52
CA ALA A 389 -16.92 -21.68 5.17
C ALA A 389 -18.08 -22.51 4.59
N PHE A 390 -18.15 -22.59 3.27
CA PHE A 390 -19.32 -23.15 2.56
C PHE A 390 -19.03 -24.51 1.87
N GLY A 391 -17.80 -25.03 2.00
CA GLY A 391 -17.43 -26.31 1.39
C GLY A 391 -17.47 -26.28 -0.15
N VAL A 392 -17.10 -25.13 -0.75
CA VAL A 392 -17.08 -24.98 -2.21
C VAL A 392 -16.06 -25.95 -2.83
N ASP A 393 -16.43 -26.64 -3.90
CA ASP A 393 -15.65 -27.75 -4.48
C ASP A 393 -14.26 -27.34 -4.97
N PHE A 394 -14.16 -26.16 -5.63
CA PHE A 394 -12.92 -25.68 -6.23
C PHE A 394 -12.58 -24.25 -5.78
N GLY A 395 -11.34 -24.04 -5.38
CA GLY A 395 -10.75 -22.72 -5.27
C GLY A 395 -9.96 -22.39 -6.53
N LEU A 396 -10.31 -21.32 -7.21
CA LEU A 396 -9.74 -20.94 -8.50
C LEU A 396 -9.03 -19.59 -8.40
N VAL A 397 -7.84 -19.52 -8.97
CA VAL A 397 -7.12 -18.25 -9.07
C VAL A 397 -7.90 -17.30 -9.96
N GLU A 398 -8.05 -16.06 -9.51
CA GLU A 398 -8.88 -15.05 -10.19
C GLU A 398 -8.49 -14.81 -11.64
N THR A 399 -7.19 -14.83 -11.95
CA THR A 399 -6.67 -14.69 -13.31
C THR A 399 -7.21 -15.77 -14.25
N VAL A 400 -7.32 -17.01 -13.79
CA VAL A 400 -7.83 -18.13 -14.57
C VAL A 400 -9.35 -18.01 -14.78
N ALA A 401 -10.09 -17.57 -13.75
CA ALA A 401 -11.53 -17.34 -13.87
C ALA A 401 -11.83 -16.25 -14.92
N HIS A 402 -11.17 -15.12 -14.82
CA HIS A 402 -11.33 -14.01 -15.76
C HIS A 402 -10.94 -14.37 -17.19
N PHE A 403 -9.86 -15.11 -17.36
CA PHE A 403 -9.43 -15.58 -18.68
C PHE A 403 -10.43 -16.54 -19.31
N ARG A 404 -10.96 -17.52 -18.54
CA ARG A 404 -12.00 -18.43 -19.04
C ARG A 404 -13.25 -17.71 -19.52
N ALA A 405 -13.73 -16.75 -18.72
CA ALA A 405 -14.87 -15.94 -19.09
C ALA A 405 -14.60 -15.08 -20.34
N ALA A 406 -13.45 -14.44 -20.43
CA ALA A 406 -13.09 -13.62 -21.59
C ALA A 406 -13.04 -14.45 -22.90
N ARG A 407 -12.48 -15.67 -22.84
CA ARG A 407 -12.45 -16.59 -24.00
C ARG A 407 -13.82 -17.06 -24.46
N HIS A 408 -14.78 -17.12 -23.56
CA HIS A 408 -16.18 -17.47 -23.94
C HIS A 408 -16.78 -16.39 -24.86
N PHE A 409 -16.50 -15.08 -24.57
CA PHE A 409 -17.01 -13.98 -25.40
C PHE A 409 -16.12 -13.64 -26.59
N CYS A 410 -14.82 -13.87 -26.48
CA CYS A 410 -13.83 -13.58 -27.52
C CYS A 410 -12.79 -14.70 -27.57
N PRO A 411 -13.02 -15.77 -28.38
CA PRO A 411 -12.12 -16.92 -28.45
C PRO A 411 -10.66 -16.59 -28.83
N ASP A 412 -10.48 -15.53 -29.62
CA ASP A 412 -9.18 -15.05 -30.12
C ASP A 412 -8.67 -13.82 -29.35
N VAL A 413 -9.06 -13.67 -28.07
CA VAL A 413 -8.62 -12.57 -27.24
C VAL A 413 -7.10 -12.48 -27.13
N ASP A 414 -6.54 -11.28 -27.37
CA ASP A 414 -5.12 -10.97 -27.26
C ASP A 414 -4.77 -10.31 -25.93
N PHE A 415 -5.71 -9.51 -25.42
CA PHE A 415 -5.51 -8.71 -24.21
C PHE A 415 -6.80 -8.60 -23.38
N ILE A 416 -6.64 -8.79 -22.09
CA ILE A 416 -7.75 -8.66 -21.13
C ILE A 416 -7.37 -7.57 -20.12
N ILE A 417 -8.29 -6.64 -19.91
CA ILE A 417 -8.17 -5.63 -18.88
C ILE A 417 -9.36 -5.78 -17.93
N ASP A 418 -9.06 -6.12 -16.69
CA ASP A 418 -10.01 -6.12 -15.60
C ASP A 418 -9.76 -4.95 -14.67
N ILE A 419 -10.75 -4.05 -14.54
CA ILE A 419 -10.71 -2.95 -13.60
C ILE A 419 -11.76 -3.17 -12.54
N GLY A 420 -11.31 -3.63 -11.38
CA GLY A 420 -12.14 -3.84 -10.21
C GLY A 420 -12.39 -2.56 -9.40
N GLY A 421 -12.91 -2.72 -8.21
CA GLY A 421 -13.10 -1.62 -7.27
C GLY A 421 -11.79 -1.07 -6.69
N GLN A 422 -10.78 -1.93 -6.49
CA GLN A 422 -9.54 -1.58 -5.80
C GLN A 422 -8.26 -1.92 -6.59
N ASP A 423 -8.36 -2.77 -7.59
CA ASP A 423 -7.23 -3.28 -8.34
C ASP A 423 -7.45 -3.24 -9.85
N ILE A 424 -6.36 -3.34 -10.59
CA ILE A 424 -6.35 -3.49 -12.04
C ILE A 424 -5.53 -4.73 -12.35
N LYS A 425 -6.09 -5.60 -13.18
CA LYS A 425 -5.41 -6.79 -13.71
C LYS A 425 -5.39 -6.73 -15.21
N CYS A 426 -4.26 -7.02 -15.80
CA CYS A 426 -4.10 -7.07 -17.23
C CYS A 426 -3.40 -8.37 -17.62
N PHE A 427 -3.94 -9.03 -18.63
CA PHE A 427 -3.39 -10.29 -19.12
C PHE A 427 -3.10 -10.16 -20.60
N LYS A 428 -1.86 -10.43 -20.96
CA LYS A 428 -1.47 -10.57 -22.35
C LYS A 428 -1.58 -12.03 -22.73
N ILE A 429 -2.30 -12.31 -23.81
CA ILE A 429 -2.56 -13.64 -24.26
C ILE A 429 -1.78 -13.91 -25.56
N ARG A 430 -1.05 -15.00 -25.59
CA ARG A 430 -0.31 -15.45 -26.77
C ARG A 430 -0.49 -16.97 -26.91
N ASN A 431 -0.75 -17.45 -28.10
CA ASN A 431 -0.98 -18.88 -28.35
C ASN A 431 -2.09 -19.49 -27.46
N LYS A 432 -3.12 -18.71 -27.16
CA LYS A 432 -4.27 -19.10 -26.31
C LYS A 432 -3.89 -19.34 -24.83
N CYS A 433 -2.74 -18.88 -24.41
CA CYS A 433 -2.26 -18.93 -23.01
C CYS A 433 -2.02 -17.53 -22.46
N ILE A 434 -2.05 -17.42 -21.15
CA ILE A 434 -1.59 -16.21 -20.45
C ILE A 434 -0.07 -16.14 -20.56
N ASP A 435 0.42 -15.16 -21.32
CA ASP A 435 1.85 -14.92 -21.56
C ASP A 435 2.45 -13.96 -20.52
N ASN A 436 1.66 -12.94 -20.13
CA ASN A 436 2.09 -11.96 -19.12
C ASN A 436 0.91 -11.53 -18.25
N ILE A 437 1.21 -11.26 -16.98
CA ILE A 437 0.24 -10.78 -16.00
C ILE A 437 0.77 -9.49 -15.37
N SER A 438 0.07 -8.40 -15.57
CA SER A 438 0.33 -7.14 -14.88
C SER A 438 -0.77 -6.88 -13.84
N LEU A 439 -0.37 -6.77 -12.59
CA LEU A 439 -1.30 -6.54 -11.47
C LEU A 439 -0.95 -5.22 -10.77
N ASN A 440 -1.94 -4.41 -10.52
CA ASN A 440 -1.83 -3.25 -9.65
C ASN A 440 -2.77 -3.39 -8.45
N GLU A 441 -2.24 -3.91 -7.38
CA GLU A 441 -2.95 -4.08 -6.10
C GLU A 441 -2.65 -2.95 -5.11
N ALA A 442 -1.56 -2.21 -5.36
CA ALA A 442 -1.04 -1.23 -4.43
C ALA A 442 -1.64 0.17 -4.59
N CYS A 443 -2.28 0.46 -5.73
CA CYS A 443 -2.79 1.81 -6.00
C CYS A 443 -4.15 1.76 -6.69
N SER A 444 -5.17 2.27 -6.03
CA SER A 444 -6.53 2.37 -6.57
C SER A 444 -6.72 3.52 -7.58
N SER A 445 -5.68 4.28 -7.91
CA SER A 445 -5.77 5.30 -8.96
C SER A 445 -5.94 4.62 -10.33
N GLY A 446 -7.09 4.72 -10.90
CA GLY A 446 -7.49 3.96 -12.10
C GLY A 446 -8.50 2.86 -11.82
N CYS A 447 -8.92 2.66 -10.56
CA CYS A 447 -9.94 1.68 -10.17
C CYS A 447 -11.28 2.36 -9.86
N GLY A 448 -12.33 1.58 -9.68
CA GLY A 448 -13.68 2.10 -9.41
C GLY A 448 -13.78 2.94 -8.15
N SER A 449 -13.08 2.57 -7.07
CA SER A 449 -13.06 3.33 -5.82
C SER A 449 -12.47 4.75 -5.94
N PHE A 450 -11.66 5.00 -6.97
CA PHE A 450 -11.19 6.35 -7.27
C PHE A 450 -12.36 7.28 -7.62
N ILE A 451 -13.21 6.87 -8.58
CA ILE A 451 -14.39 7.64 -8.97
C ILE A 451 -15.38 7.73 -7.81
N GLU A 452 -15.63 6.63 -7.10
CA GLU A 452 -16.54 6.60 -5.96
C GLU A 452 -16.13 7.59 -4.87
N THR A 453 -14.83 7.71 -4.57
CA THR A 453 -14.32 8.66 -3.59
C THR A 453 -14.66 10.10 -3.99
N PHE A 454 -14.47 10.46 -5.26
CA PHE A 454 -14.80 11.81 -5.74
C PHE A 454 -16.29 12.05 -5.83
N ALA A 455 -17.07 11.10 -6.31
CA ALA A 455 -18.54 11.21 -6.35
C ALA A 455 -19.11 11.50 -4.96
N ARG A 456 -18.74 10.70 -3.95
CA ARG A 456 -19.18 10.89 -2.57
C ARG A 456 -18.69 12.22 -1.97
N SER A 457 -17.47 12.65 -2.27
CA SER A 457 -16.94 13.92 -1.78
C SER A 457 -17.70 15.13 -2.32
N MET A 458 -18.35 14.98 -3.48
CA MET A 458 -19.18 15.99 -4.14
C MET A 458 -20.67 15.81 -3.84
N GLY A 459 -21.07 14.81 -3.05
CA GLY A 459 -22.46 14.58 -2.61
C GLY A 459 -23.31 13.83 -3.62
N TYR A 460 -22.72 13.04 -4.53
CA TYR A 460 -23.42 12.24 -5.54
C TYR A 460 -23.22 10.74 -5.31
N SER A 461 -24.18 9.93 -5.74
CA SER A 461 -23.92 8.50 -5.98
C SER A 461 -22.96 8.34 -7.16
N ILE A 462 -22.28 7.19 -7.24
CA ILE A 462 -21.36 6.93 -8.36
C ILE A 462 -22.09 6.95 -9.71
N GLU A 463 -23.30 6.40 -9.76
CA GLU A 463 -24.11 6.33 -10.97
C GLU A 463 -24.55 7.71 -11.46
N GLU A 464 -25.04 8.57 -10.57
CA GLU A 464 -25.41 9.95 -10.89
C GLU A 464 -24.20 10.74 -11.37
N PHE A 465 -23.07 10.62 -10.65
CA PHE A 465 -21.85 11.31 -10.99
C PHE A 465 -21.32 10.94 -12.38
N CYS A 466 -21.31 9.66 -12.71
CA CYS A 466 -20.86 9.18 -14.01
C CYS A 466 -21.76 9.63 -15.16
N LYS A 467 -23.09 9.66 -14.95
CA LYS A 467 -24.04 10.15 -15.94
C LYS A 467 -23.85 11.64 -16.26
N LEU A 468 -23.50 12.44 -15.27
CA LEU A 468 -23.20 13.87 -15.48
C LEU A 468 -22.05 14.09 -16.48
N GLY A 469 -21.05 13.20 -16.48
CA GLY A 469 -19.87 13.32 -17.36
C GLY A 469 -20.10 12.93 -18.81
N LEU A 470 -21.15 12.14 -19.14
CA LEU A 470 -21.36 11.59 -20.48
C LEU A 470 -21.48 12.67 -21.56
N PHE A 471 -22.22 13.74 -21.27
CA PHE A 471 -22.49 14.83 -22.20
C PHE A 471 -21.86 16.17 -21.80
N ALA A 472 -20.81 16.11 -20.98
CA ALA A 472 -20.04 17.31 -20.63
C ALA A 472 -19.43 17.94 -21.89
N LYS A 473 -19.80 19.17 -22.19
CA LYS A 473 -19.34 19.86 -23.41
C LYS A 473 -17.84 20.20 -23.36
N HIS A 474 -17.33 20.40 -22.16
CA HIS A 474 -15.97 20.85 -21.92
C HIS A 474 -15.35 20.04 -20.77
N PRO A 475 -15.05 18.74 -20.96
CA PRO A 475 -14.35 17.95 -19.95
C PRO A 475 -13.02 18.60 -19.57
N ILE A 476 -12.70 18.66 -18.29
CA ILE A 476 -11.46 19.30 -17.85
C ILE A 476 -10.29 18.28 -17.84
N ASP A 477 -9.12 18.70 -18.33
CA ASP A 477 -7.93 17.85 -18.26
C ASP A 477 -7.35 17.90 -16.84
N LEU A 478 -7.56 16.82 -16.09
CA LEU A 478 -7.03 16.64 -14.74
C LEU A 478 -5.67 15.91 -14.75
N GLY A 479 -5.21 15.46 -15.92
CA GLY A 479 -3.99 14.67 -16.07
C GLY A 479 -4.12 13.24 -15.53
N SER A 480 -2.99 12.54 -15.46
CA SER A 480 -2.87 11.17 -14.90
C SER A 480 -2.09 11.22 -13.60
N ARG A 481 -2.78 11.23 -12.47
CA ARG A 481 -2.16 11.33 -11.14
C ARG A 481 -2.79 10.32 -10.18
N CYS A 482 -2.08 9.98 -9.11
CA CYS A 482 -2.67 9.17 -8.04
C CYS A 482 -3.80 9.94 -7.34
N THR A 483 -4.64 9.23 -6.59
CA THR A 483 -5.82 9.79 -5.91
C THR A 483 -5.48 11.00 -5.04
N VAL A 484 -4.35 10.96 -4.34
CA VAL A 484 -3.90 12.06 -3.47
C VAL A 484 -3.61 13.33 -4.26
N PHE A 485 -2.80 13.23 -5.30
CA PHE A 485 -2.49 14.37 -6.16
C PHE A 485 -3.67 14.82 -7.02
N MET A 486 -4.56 13.89 -7.37
CA MET A 486 -5.78 14.19 -8.10
C MET A 486 -6.74 15.06 -7.28
N ASN A 487 -6.81 14.86 -5.96
CA ASN A 487 -7.56 15.74 -5.06
C ASN A 487 -7.16 17.21 -5.26
N SER A 488 -5.87 17.50 -5.34
CA SER A 488 -5.38 18.85 -5.57
C SER A 488 -5.79 19.38 -6.94
N SER A 489 -5.77 18.54 -8.00
CA SER A 489 -6.20 18.93 -9.36
C SER A 489 -7.70 19.20 -9.41
N VAL A 490 -8.51 18.34 -8.80
CA VAL A 490 -9.97 18.51 -8.72
C VAL A 490 -10.34 19.77 -7.94
N LYS A 491 -9.68 20.02 -6.80
CA LYS A 491 -9.91 21.23 -6.02
C LYS A 491 -9.50 22.50 -6.77
N GLN A 492 -8.39 22.43 -7.49
CA GLN A 492 -8.01 23.56 -8.33
C GLN A 492 -9.06 23.82 -9.40
N ALA A 493 -9.54 22.77 -10.08
CA ALA A 493 -10.62 22.88 -11.05
C ALA A 493 -11.90 23.49 -10.45
N GLN A 494 -12.27 23.07 -9.24
CA GLN A 494 -13.41 23.65 -8.50
C GLN A 494 -13.19 25.12 -8.13
N LYS A 495 -11.98 25.47 -7.64
CA LYS A 495 -11.62 26.87 -7.36
C LYS A 495 -11.68 27.73 -8.61
N ASP A 496 -11.32 27.16 -9.75
CA ASP A 496 -11.38 27.81 -11.05
C ASP A 496 -12.81 27.83 -11.61
N GLY A 497 -13.80 27.18 -10.96
CA GLY A 497 -15.23 27.21 -11.27
C GLY A 497 -15.68 26.16 -12.29
N ALA A 498 -14.92 25.07 -12.48
CA ALA A 498 -15.33 23.98 -13.37
C ALA A 498 -16.62 23.30 -12.85
N GLY A 499 -17.53 23.03 -13.76
CA GLY A 499 -18.77 22.29 -13.47
C GLY A 499 -18.50 20.84 -13.04
N ILE A 500 -19.43 20.26 -12.31
CA ILE A 500 -19.31 18.88 -11.82
C ILE A 500 -19.32 17.88 -12.99
N ASP A 501 -20.05 18.18 -14.05
CA ASP A 501 -20.08 17.45 -15.31
C ASP A 501 -18.69 17.40 -15.97
N ALA A 502 -18.02 18.54 -16.08
CA ALA A 502 -16.68 18.65 -16.63
C ALA A 502 -15.64 17.90 -15.79
N ILE A 503 -15.77 17.93 -14.46
CA ILE A 503 -14.91 17.21 -13.51
C ILE A 503 -15.16 15.69 -13.61
N SER A 504 -16.41 15.25 -13.68
CA SER A 504 -16.77 13.84 -13.81
C SER A 504 -16.19 13.21 -15.09
N ALA A 505 -16.35 13.90 -16.23
CA ALA A 505 -15.77 13.46 -17.49
C ALA A 505 -14.23 13.44 -17.42
N GLY A 506 -13.61 14.48 -16.87
CA GLY A 506 -12.15 14.56 -16.69
C GLY A 506 -11.58 13.46 -15.79
N LEU A 507 -12.30 13.09 -14.74
CA LEU A 507 -11.92 11.97 -13.88
C LEU A 507 -12.03 10.63 -14.60
N SER A 508 -13.05 10.43 -15.44
CA SER A 508 -13.21 9.20 -16.25
C SER A 508 -12.03 9.03 -17.21
N VAL A 509 -11.60 10.10 -17.88
CA VAL A 509 -10.40 10.10 -18.72
C VAL A 509 -9.13 9.83 -17.88
N SER A 510 -9.03 10.43 -16.69
CA SER A 510 -7.88 10.23 -15.81
C SER A 510 -7.72 8.78 -15.33
N VAL A 511 -8.83 8.09 -15.01
CA VAL A 511 -8.83 6.65 -14.67
C VAL A 511 -8.19 5.83 -15.78
N VAL A 512 -8.62 6.08 -17.01
CA VAL A 512 -8.13 5.37 -18.20
C VAL A 512 -6.65 5.66 -18.43
N LYS A 513 -6.23 6.93 -18.38
CA LYS A 513 -4.81 7.30 -18.52
C LYS A 513 -3.94 6.65 -17.44
N ASN A 514 -4.44 6.56 -16.20
CA ASN A 514 -3.73 5.88 -15.13
C ASN A 514 -3.60 4.37 -15.42
N ALA A 515 -4.68 3.71 -15.87
CA ALA A 515 -4.65 2.30 -16.23
C ALA A 515 -3.65 2.02 -17.37
N LEU A 516 -3.76 2.76 -18.47
CA LEU A 516 -2.93 2.55 -19.66
C LEU A 516 -1.45 2.87 -19.43
N TYR A 517 -1.15 4.06 -18.88
CA TYR A 517 0.22 4.57 -18.85
C TYR A 517 0.98 4.27 -17.56
N LYS A 518 0.29 4.01 -16.44
CA LYS A 518 0.95 3.74 -15.15
C LYS A 518 0.98 2.26 -14.79
N VAL A 519 -0.08 1.52 -15.14
CA VAL A 519 -0.21 0.10 -14.80
C VAL A 519 0.24 -0.77 -15.95
N ILE A 520 -0.38 -0.64 -17.11
CA ILE A 520 -0.10 -1.43 -18.31
C ILE A 520 1.24 -1.01 -18.93
N ARG A 521 1.56 0.30 -18.81
CA ARG A 521 2.74 0.93 -19.44
C ARG A 521 2.75 0.75 -20.96
N ALA A 522 1.57 0.84 -21.57
CA ALA A 522 1.44 0.81 -23.02
C ALA A 522 2.14 2.04 -23.64
N HIS A 523 3.02 1.80 -24.59
CA HIS A 523 3.66 2.86 -25.37
C HIS A 523 2.86 3.22 -26.61
N SER A 524 2.09 2.27 -27.10
CA SER A 524 1.19 2.42 -28.24
C SER A 524 -0.08 1.57 -28.07
N PRO A 525 -1.18 1.87 -28.76
CA PRO A 525 -2.35 1.00 -28.81
C PRO A 525 -2.04 -0.42 -29.31
N ASP A 526 -1.02 -0.60 -30.12
CA ASP A 526 -0.65 -1.90 -30.70
C ASP A 526 -0.04 -2.86 -29.66
N ASP A 527 0.46 -2.35 -28.54
CA ASP A 527 0.94 -3.14 -27.41
C ASP A 527 -0.17 -3.97 -26.75
N LEU A 528 -1.44 -3.55 -26.96
CA LEU A 528 -2.64 -4.20 -26.44
C LEU A 528 -3.24 -5.26 -27.37
N GLY A 529 -2.65 -5.49 -28.57
CA GLY A 529 -3.19 -6.42 -29.55
C GLY A 529 -4.43 -5.88 -30.28
N GLN A 530 -5.17 -6.77 -30.97
CA GLN A 530 -6.33 -6.40 -31.78
C GLN A 530 -7.66 -6.77 -31.11
N HIS A 531 -7.70 -7.87 -30.35
CA HIS A 531 -8.90 -8.41 -29.71
C HIS A 531 -8.83 -8.16 -28.20
N ILE A 532 -9.31 -6.99 -27.79
CA ILE A 532 -9.25 -6.52 -26.41
C ILE A 532 -10.58 -6.78 -25.73
N VAL A 533 -10.56 -7.51 -24.60
CA VAL A 533 -11.71 -7.68 -23.73
C VAL A 533 -11.53 -6.80 -22.49
N VAL A 534 -12.52 -5.96 -22.20
CA VAL A 534 -12.57 -5.15 -20.99
C VAL A 534 -13.63 -5.71 -20.04
N GLN A 535 -13.27 -5.84 -18.77
CA GLN A 535 -14.13 -6.42 -17.76
C GLN A 535 -13.91 -5.78 -16.38
N GLY A 536 -14.68 -6.21 -15.38
CA GLY A 536 -14.72 -5.59 -14.06
C GLY A 536 -15.84 -4.55 -13.92
N GLY A 537 -16.22 -4.29 -12.69
CA GLY A 537 -17.36 -3.40 -12.38
C GLY A 537 -17.16 -1.95 -12.85
N THR A 538 -15.92 -1.50 -12.97
CA THR A 538 -15.58 -0.15 -13.40
C THR A 538 -15.97 0.10 -14.86
N PHE A 539 -15.91 -0.89 -15.73
CA PHE A 539 -16.34 -0.78 -17.13
C PHE A 539 -17.87 -0.85 -17.36
N LEU A 540 -18.66 -1.04 -16.29
CA LEU A 540 -20.11 -0.77 -16.35
C LEU A 540 -20.39 0.73 -16.49
N ASN A 541 -19.43 1.58 -16.22
CA ASN A 541 -19.50 3.02 -16.43
C ASN A 541 -19.15 3.35 -17.90
N ASP A 542 -20.16 3.76 -18.66
CA ASP A 542 -20.02 4.10 -20.08
C ASP A 542 -19.08 5.29 -20.35
N ALA A 543 -18.94 6.23 -19.39
CA ALA A 543 -17.99 7.33 -19.52
C ALA A 543 -16.54 6.81 -19.49
N ILE A 544 -16.23 5.83 -18.64
CA ILE A 544 -14.90 5.20 -18.57
C ILE A 544 -14.66 4.34 -19.81
N LEU A 545 -15.64 3.53 -20.21
CA LEU A 545 -15.53 2.69 -21.39
C LEU A 545 -15.29 3.54 -22.65
N ARG A 546 -16.04 4.62 -22.81
CA ARG A 546 -15.86 5.56 -23.94
C ARG A 546 -14.50 6.25 -23.89
N SER A 547 -14.08 6.71 -22.71
CA SER A 547 -12.75 7.29 -22.53
C SER A 547 -11.64 6.32 -22.92
N PHE A 548 -11.82 5.03 -22.60
CA PHE A 548 -10.86 3.98 -22.96
C PHE A 548 -10.74 3.81 -24.47
N GLU A 549 -11.87 3.68 -25.18
CA GLU A 549 -11.91 3.57 -26.63
C GLU A 549 -11.33 4.82 -27.34
N GLN A 550 -11.64 6.00 -26.83
CA GLN A 550 -11.07 7.26 -27.36
C GLN A 550 -9.57 7.32 -27.19
N GLU A 551 -9.05 6.92 -26.01
CA GLU A 551 -7.62 6.98 -25.72
C GLU A 551 -6.79 5.97 -26.54
N ILE A 552 -7.33 4.77 -26.80
CA ILE A 552 -6.64 3.76 -27.63
C ILE A 552 -7.00 3.85 -29.13
N GLY A 553 -8.00 4.65 -29.49
CA GLY A 553 -8.43 4.85 -30.89
C GLY A 553 -9.03 3.63 -31.58
N ARG A 554 -9.61 2.69 -30.81
CA ARG A 554 -10.24 1.46 -31.32
C ARG A 554 -11.36 0.96 -30.43
N ASP A 555 -12.26 0.18 -31.00
CA ASP A 555 -13.36 -0.45 -30.27
C ASP A 555 -12.84 -1.65 -29.46
N VAL A 556 -13.51 -1.93 -28.33
CA VAL A 556 -13.20 -3.07 -27.45
C VAL A 556 -14.44 -3.92 -27.20
N THR A 557 -14.22 -5.18 -26.83
CA THR A 557 -15.31 -6.07 -26.41
C THR A 557 -15.56 -5.89 -24.91
N ARG A 558 -16.74 -5.36 -24.56
CA ARG A 558 -17.25 -5.35 -23.18
C ARG A 558 -18.44 -6.30 -23.09
N PRO A 559 -18.31 -7.46 -22.44
CA PRO A 559 -19.47 -8.32 -22.13
C PRO A 559 -20.50 -7.58 -21.29
N ALA A 560 -21.80 -7.82 -21.54
CA ALA A 560 -22.87 -7.21 -20.74
C ALA A 560 -22.74 -7.54 -19.24
N ILE A 561 -22.16 -8.70 -18.93
CA ILE A 561 -21.86 -9.18 -17.58
C ILE A 561 -20.45 -8.79 -17.10
N SER A 562 -19.86 -7.71 -17.60
CA SER A 562 -18.47 -7.34 -17.31
C SER A 562 -18.12 -7.31 -15.82
N GLY A 563 -19.07 -6.97 -14.94
CA GLY A 563 -18.92 -7.00 -13.50
C GLY A 563 -19.02 -8.41 -12.86
N LEU A 564 -19.47 -9.43 -13.62
CA LEU A 564 -19.69 -10.78 -13.14
C LEU A 564 -18.69 -11.80 -13.72
N MET A 565 -17.72 -11.36 -14.52
CA MET A 565 -16.82 -12.23 -15.29
C MET A 565 -16.05 -13.22 -14.41
N GLY A 566 -15.58 -12.80 -13.24
CA GLY A 566 -14.91 -13.70 -12.29
C GLY A 566 -15.81 -14.83 -11.82
N ALA A 567 -17.04 -14.52 -11.42
CA ALA A 567 -18.02 -15.53 -10.99
C ALA A 567 -18.49 -16.42 -12.15
N TYR A 568 -18.71 -15.84 -13.34
CA TYR A 568 -19.08 -16.60 -14.52
C TYR A 568 -17.97 -17.57 -14.96
N GLY A 569 -16.70 -17.11 -14.97
CA GLY A 569 -15.57 -17.98 -15.27
C GLY A 569 -15.33 -19.07 -14.22
N ALA A 570 -15.64 -18.79 -12.95
CA ALA A 570 -15.63 -19.80 -11.90
C ALA A 570 -16.74 -20.85 -12.11
N ALA A 571 -17.94 -20.43 -12.52
CA ALA A 571 -19.03 -21.35 -12.86
C ALA A 571 -18.69 -22.24 -14.06
N LEU A 572 -18.08 -21.67 -15.12
CA LEU A 572 -17.57 -22.46 -16.26
C LEU A 572 -16.49 -23.46 -15.81
N HIS A 573 -15.61 -23.05 -14.88
CA HIS A 573 -14.62 -23.98 -14.33
C HIS A 573 -15.27 -25.13 -13.55
N ALA A 574 -16.27 -24.82 -12.73
CA ALA A 574 -17.01 -25.84 -11.97
C ALA A 574 -17.69 -26.85 -12.90
N LYS A 575 -18.23 -26.39 -14.04
CA LYS A 575 -18.84 -27.24 -15.06
C LYS A 575 -17.84 -28.16 -15.73
N ASP A 576 -16.70 -27.63 -16.20
CA ASP A 576 -15.66 -28.39 -16.90
C ASP A 576 -14.98 -29.43 -16.01
N ASN A 577 -14.94 -29.20 -14.69
CA ASN A 577 -14.28 -30.07 -13.71
C ASN A 577 -15.28 -30.71 -12.74
N ARG A 578 -16.50 -31.01 -13.21
CA ARG A 578 -17.55 -31.63 -12.42
C ARG A 578 -17.05 -32.84 -11.62
N ARG A 579 -17.45 -32.89 -10.34
CA ARG A 579 -17.24 -34.07 -9.47
C ARG A 579 -18.48 -34.93 -9.40
N ASP A 580 -18.34 -36.18 -8.94
CA ASP A 580 -19.47 -37.06 -8.74
C ASP A 580 -20.46 -36.54 -7.68
N THR A 581 -19.94 -35.84 -6.67
CA THR A 581 -20.71 -35.22 -5.59
C THR A 581 -20.12 -33.87 -5.20
N THR A 582 -20.97 -32.85 -5.03
CA THR A 582 -20.53 -31.56 -4.51
C THR A 582 -20.31 -31.59 -3.01
N THR A 583 -19.32 -30.83 -2.55
CA THR A 583 -19.04 -30.61 -1.13
C THR A 583 -19.70 -29.32 -0.59
N LEU A 584 -20.40 -28.56 -1.47
CA LEU A 584 -21.13 -27.37 -1.07
C LEU A 584 -22.19 -27.67 -0.01
N ILE A 585 -22.21 -26.88 1.07
CA ILE A 585 -23.14 -27.11 2.18
C ILE A 585 -24.60 -26.99 1.75
N GLY A 586 -25.42 -27.97 2.15
CA GLY A 586 -26.85 -27.96 1.89
C GLY A 586 -27.62 -27.04 2.86
N THR A 587 -28.93 -26.93 2.60
CA THR A 587 -29.87 -26.09 3.36
C THR A 587 -29.86 -26.33 4.87
N ASP A 588 -29.72 -27.58 5.30
CA ASP A 588 -29.74 -27.95 6.71
C ASP A 588 -28.54 -27.36 7.47
N ILE A 589 -27.35 -27.43 6.85
CA ILE A 589 -26.12 -26.89 7.45
C ILE A 589 -26.13 -25.36 7.35
N LEU A 590 -26.66 -24.82 6.25
CA LEU A 590 -26.74 -23.35 6.02
C LEU A 590 -27.68 -22.67 7.04
N ALA A 591 -28.78 -23.34 7.42
CA ALA A 591 -29.71 -22.82 8.43
C ALA A 591 -29.07 -22.66 9.83
N GLY A 592 -28.11 -23.52 10.16
CA GLY A 592 -27.33 -23.47 11.40
C GLY A 592 -25.97 -22.80 11.27
N PHE A 593 -25.73 -22.07 10.19
CA PHE A 593 -24.43 -21.44 9.94
C PHE A 593 -24.15 -20.29 10.92
N GLU A 594 -23.04 -20.40 11.64
CA GLU A 594 -22.54 -19.35 12.52
C GLU A 594 -21.15 -18.92 12.05
N HIS A 595 -20.85 -17.65 12.20
CA HIS A 595 -19.50 -17.13 11.92
C HIS A 595 -18.94 -16.45 13.16
N ASN A 596 -18.04 -17.15 13.85
CA ASN A 596 -17.38 -16.67 15.06
C ASN A 596 -15.91 -16.39 14.76
N VAL A 597 -15.46 -15.16 15.04
CA VAL A 597 -14.07 -14.74 14.79
C VAL A 597 -13.38 -14.55 16.13
N ARG A 598 -12.19 -15.15 16.27
CA ARG A 598 -11.33 -14.94 17.44
C ARG A 598 -9.88 -14.73 17.00
N SER A 599 -9.20 -13.91 17.74
CA SER A 599 -7.79 -13.62 17.53
C SER A 599 -6.92 -14.33 18.58
N THR A 600 -5.75 -14.81 18.17
CA THR A 600 -4.78 -15.43 19.08
C THR A 600 -3.35 -15.20 18.58
N ARG A 601 -2.39 -15.37 19.48
CA ARG A 601 -0.96 -15.35 19.13
C ARG A 601 -0.46 -16.79 18.99
N CYS A 602 0.19 -17.10 17.87
CA CYS A 602 0.75 -18.41 17.62
C CYS A 602 1.94 -18.69 18.55
N GLY A 603 1.93 -19.82 19.23
CA GLY A 603 3.03 -20.25 20.10
C GLY A 603 3.92 -21.35 19.50
N LEU A 604 3.79 -21.66 18.21
CA LEU A 604 4.45 -22.82 17.59
C LEU A 604 5.90 -22.56 17.13
N CYS A 605 6.33 -21.30 17.08
CA CYS A 605 7.70 -20.90 16.73
C CYS A 605 7.99 -19.45 17.17
N GLU A 606 9.20 -18.98 17.00
CA GLU A 606 9.68 -17.64 17.39
C GLU A 606 8.98 -16.50 16.63
N ASN A 607 8.32 -16.76 15.51
CA ASN A 607 7.60 -15.72 14.74
C ASN A 607 6.35 -15.20 15.45
N HIS A 608 5.81 -15.93 16.41
CA HIS A 608 4.64 -15.54 17.21
C HIS A 608 3.52 -14.85 16.40
N CYS A 609 3.18 -15.43 15.21
CA CYS A 609 2.21 -14.86 14.29
C CYS A 609 0.90 -14.51 14.99
N ASN A 610 0.33 -13.38 14.63
CA ASN A 610 -1.01 -13.00 15.03
C ASN A 610 -2.02 -13.73 14.14
N LEU A 611 -2.77 -14.68 14.71
CA LEU A 611 -3.73 -15.49 13.98
C LEU A 611 -5.14 -14.97 14.15
N THR A 612 -5.89 -14.94 13.06
CA THR A 612 -7.34 -14.78 13.05
C THR A 612 -7.97 -16.15 12.77
N ILE A 613 -8.80 -16.63 13.67
CA ILE A 613 -9.47 -17.93 13.57
C ILE A 613 -10.94 -17.66 13.30
N ASN A 614 -11.40 -18.05 12.12
CA ASN A 614 -12.80 -18.05 11.74
C ASN A 614 -13.37 -19.45 11.99
N ASP A 615 -14.42 -19.55 12.78
CA ASP A 615 -15.13 -20.81 13.08
C ASP A 615 -16.55 -20.71 12.51
N PHE A 616 -16.89 -21.64 11.63
CA PHE A 616 -18.17 -21.64 10.89
C PHE A 616 -19.14 -22.72 11.41
N GLY A 617 -18.86 -23.28 12.58
CA GLY A 617 -19.64 -24.40 13.10
C GLY A 617 -19.33 -25.75 12.40
N GLY A 618 -19.75 -26.86 13.01
CA GLY A 618 -19.57 -28.20 12.42
C GLY A 618 -18.10 -28.60 12.19
N GLY A 619 -17.14 -27.99 12.88
CA GLY A 619 -15.71 -28.25 12.73
C GLY A 619 -15.02 -27.54 11.57
N ARG A 620 -15.74 -26.71 10.81
CA ARG A 620 -15.17 -25.92 9.72
C ARG A 620 -14.49 -24.68 10.27
N ARG A 621 -13.19 -24.55 9.99
CA ARG A 621 -12.36 -23.44 10.45
C ARG A 621 -11.45 -22.92 9.36
N PHE A 622 -11.27 -21.62 9.35
CA PHE A 622 -10.25 -20.96 8.53
C PHE A 622 -9.34 -20.11 9.44
N ILE A 623 -8.04 -20.31 9.29
CA ILE A 623 -7.04 -19.56 10.07
C ILE A 623 -6.23 -18.71 9.10
N SER A 624 -6.13 -17.42 9.39
CA SER A 624 -5.33 -16.48 8.64
C SER A 624 -4.30 -15.76 9.52
N GLY A 625 -3.40 -14.99 8.92
CA GLY A 625 -2.29 -14.32 9.61
C GLY A 625 -1.11 -15.25 9.92
N ASN A 626 -1.18 -16.54 9.53
CA ASN A 626 -0.10 -17.51 9.68
C ASN A 626 0.97 -17.32 8.58
N ARG A 627 2.22 -17.34 8.99
CA ARG A 627 3.39 -17.36 8.09
C ARG A 627 3.81 -18.80 7.68
N CYS A 628 3.12 -19.83 8.14
CA CYS A 628 3.37 -21.24 7.80
C CYS A 628 2.13 -22.08 8.06
N GLU A 629 2.11 -23.32 7.52
CA GLU A 629 0.98 -24.26 7.64
C GLU A 629 0.80 -24.91 9.02
N ARG A 630 1.71 -24.71 9.97
CA ARG A 630 1.65 -25.35 11.30
C ARG A 630 0.35 -25.05 12.07
N PRO A 631 -0.17 -23.81 12.09
CA PRO A 631 -1.43 -23.53 12.78
C PRO A 631 -2.64 -24.24 12.17
N LEU A 632 -2.56 -24.64 10.89
CA LEU A 632 -3.61 -25.35 10.17
C LEU A 632 -3.61 -26.86 10.42
N GLY A 633 -2.69 -27.38 11.28
CA GLY A 633 -2.57 -28.80 11.53
C GLY A 633 -1.94 -29.59 10.39
N GLY A 634 -1.35 -28.92 9.41
CA GLY A 634 -0.64 -29.53 8.29
C GLY A 634 0.52 -30.38 8.82
N THR A 635 0.56 -31.64 8.44
CA THR A 635 1.77 -32.49 8.60
C THR A 635 2.91 -31.78 7.88
N LYS A 636 4.12 -31.76 8.48
CA LYS A 636 5.33 -31.29 7.82
C LYS A 636 5.36 -31.86 6.39
N LYS A 637 5.03 -31.04 5.39
CA LYS A 637 5.54 -31.32 4.04
C LYS A 637 7.05 -31.42 4.16
N ALA A 638 7.68 -32.32 3.41
CA ALA A 638 9.12 -32.49 3.42
C ALA A 638 9.81 -31.12 3.51
N ASP A 639 10.81 -31.01 4.38
CA ASP A 639 11.56 -29.75 4.58
C ASP A 639 12.37 -29.54 3.29
N LEU A 640 11.77 -28.92 2.29
CA LEU A 640 12.38 -28.67 1.00
C LEU A 640 13.61 -27.78 1.16
N PRO A 641 14.65 -27.96 0.33
CA PRO A 641 15.81 -27.08 0.37
C PRO A 641 15.40 -25.62 0.25
N ASN A 642 15.81 -24.82 1.23
CA ASN A 642 15.53 -23.38 1.32
C ASN A 642 16.84 -22.64 1.62
N LEU A 643 17.42 -22.04 0.58
CA LEU A 643 18.70 -21.36 0.69
C LEU A 643 18.62 -20.06 1.51
N TYR A 644 17.46 -19.40 1.59
CA TYR A 644 17.25 -18.25 2.47
C TYR A 644 17.39 -18.65 3.95
N LYS A 645 16.74 -19.73 4.36
CA LYS A 645 16.86 -20.25 5.72
C LYS A 645 18.30 -20.67 6.04
N TRP A 646 18.96 -21.38 5.12
CA TRP A 646 20.35 -21.82 5.28
C TRP A 646 21.30 -20.62 5.41
N LYS A 647 21.16 -19.60 4.56
CA LYS A 647 21.96 -18.36 4.61
C LYS A 647 21.80 -17.64 5.95
N LEU A 648 20.57 -17.51 6.44
CA LEU A 648 20.31 -16.86 7.74
C LEU A 648 21.02 -17.61 8.89
N GLU A 649 20.87 -18.93 8.93
CA GLU A 649 21.54 -19.76 9.95
C GLU A 649 23.07 -19.67 9.85
N LYS A 650 23.61 -19.72 8.63
CA LYS A 650 25.05 -19.57 8.39
C LYS A 650 25.56 -18.20 8.83
N LEU A 651 24.86 -17.12 8.52
CA LEU A 651 25.26 -15.77 8.92
C LEU A 651 25.15 -15.58 10.44
N LYS A 652 24.11 -16.10 11.08
CA LYS A 652 23.99 -16.08 12.55
C LYS A 652 25.18 -16.75 13.24
N SER A 653 25.75 -17.81 12.67
CA SER A 653 26.89 -18.51 13.26
C SER A 653 28.15 -17.63 13.39
N TYR A 654 28.31 -16.63 12.54
CA TYR A 654 29.40 -15.65 12.67
C TYR A 654 29.21 -14.72 13.88
N GLY A 655 28.01 -14.58 14.42
CA GLY A 655 27.70 -13.82 15.63
C GLY A 655 28.02 -14.53 16.93
N GLU A 656 28.37 -15.83 16.89
CA GLU A 656 28.76 -16.57 18.09
C GLU A 656 30.02 -15.99 18.74
N ALA A 657 30.09 -16.06 20.07
CA ALA A 657 31.19 -15.48 20.83
C ALA A 657 32.54 -16.05 20.37
N SER A 658 33.51 -15.17 20.17
CA SER A 658 34.83 -15.54 19.65
C SER A 658 35.71 -16.26 20.70
N GLY A 659 35.38 -16.13 21.97
CA GLY A 659 36.18 -16.64 23.09
C GLY A 659 37.55 -15.96 23.24
N ILE A 660 37.71 -14.76 22.68
CA ILE A 660 38.96 -14.01 22.77
C ILE A 660 39.21 -13.64 24.26
N ALA A 661 40.32 -14.13 24.82
CA ALA A 661 40.70 -13.75 26.13
C ALA A 661 41.21 -12.31 26.17
N ASN A 662 40.61 -11.45 26.98
CA ASN A 662 40.95 -10.01 27.10
C ASN A 662 40.84 -9.24 25.79
N PRO A 663 39.64 -9.12 25.18
CA PRO A 663 39.46 -8.34 23.96
C PRO A 663 39.85 -6.86 24.19
N ILE A 664 40.26 -6.21 23.12
CA ILE A 664 40.57 -4.77 23.11
C ILE A 664 39.31 -3.97 23.46
N ALA A 665 38.22 -4.35 22.88
CA ALA A 665 36.88 -3.79 23.13
C ALA A 665 35.81 -4.75 22.58
N LYS A 666 34.57 -4.61 23.05
CA LYS A 666 33.38 -5.26 22.45
C LYS A 666 32.80 -4.35 21.38
N ILE A 667 32.88 -4.79 20.14
CA ILE A 667 32.40 -4.04 18.99
C ILE A 667 31.05 -4.58 18.52
N GLY A 668 30.03 -3.72 18.56
CA GLY A 668 28.71 -4.03 18.00
C GLY A 668 28.71 -3.98 16.47
N LEU A 669 28.14 -4.99 15.83
CA LEU A 669 27.90 -5.05 14.40
C LEU A 669 26.38 -5.07 14.15
N PRO A 670 25.80 -4.03 13.55
CA PRO A 670 24.39 -4.05 13.19
C PRO A 670 24.13 -5.08 12.08
N PHE A 671 23.20 -6.01 12.34
CA PHE A 671 22.88 -7.11 11.44
C PHE A 671 21.80 -6.68 10.43
N GLY A 672 22.18 -5.78 9.53
CA GLY A 672 21.28 -5.23 8.51
C GLY A 672 22.02 -4.59 7.35
N LEU A 673 21.31 -4.26 6.29
CA LEU A 673 21.82 -3.70 5.05
C LEU A 673 23.06 -4.49 4.55
N ASN A 674 24.11 -3.78 4.08
CA ASN A 674 25.30 -4.44 3.55
C ASN A 674 26.11 -5.25 4.59
N ASN A 675 26.00 -4.92 5.87
CA ASN A 675 26.63 -5.73 6.93
C ASN A 675 26.05 -7.14 6.98
N PHE A 676 24.81 -7.36 6.50
CA PHE A 676 24.20 -8.67 6.44
C PHE A 676 25.06 -9.63 5.61
N GLU A 677 25.42 -9.27 4.39
CA GLU A 677 26.27 -10.09 3.53
C GLU A 677 27.74 -10.07 3.94
N LEU A 678 28.23 -8.92 4.42
CA LEU A 678 29.63 -8.70 4.76
C LEU A 678 29.97 -9.10 6.21
N LEU A 679 29.05 -9.76 6.91
CA LEU A 679 29.30 -10.22 8.26
C LEU A 679 30.51 -11.16 8.38
N PRO A 680 30.72 -12.14 7.48
CA PRO A 680 31.95 -12.95 7.47
C PRO A 680 33.23 -12.11 7.42
N PHE A 681 33.23 -11.11 6.52
CA PHE A 681 34.34 -10.19 6.35
C PHE A 681 34.66 -9.40 7.64
N TRP A 682 33.62 -8.72 8.18
CA TRP A 682 33.84 -7.83 9.33
C TRP A 682 34.12 -8.58 10.62
N THR A 683 33.51 -9.73 10.85
CA THR A 683 33.79 -10.57 12.03
C THR A 683 35.21 -11.12 12.00
N ALA A 684 35.66 -11.67 10.86
CA ALA A 684 37.03 -12.14 10.68
C ALA A 684 38.05 -11.00 10.86
N PHE A 685 37.79 -9.85 10.23
CA PHE A 685 38.68 -8.69 10.31
C PHE A 685 38.83 -8.19 11.76
N LEU A 686 37.71 -7.91 12.46
CA LEU A 686 37.75 -7.33 13.81
C LEU A 686 38.32 -8.34 14.85
N ARG A 687 37.90 -9.61 14.75
CA ARG A 687 38.42 -10.67 15.64
C ARG A 687 39.93 -10.87 15.49
N LYS A 688 40.45 -10.83 14.27
CA LYS A 688 41.88 -10.91 14.02
C LYS A 688 42.68 -9.73 14.57
N LEU A 689 42.01 -8.58 14.68
CA LEU A 689 42.57 -7.41 15.35
C LEU A 689 42.54 -7.51 16.89
N GLY A 690 41.84 -8.47 17.47
CA GLY A 690 41.70 -8.68 18.87
C GLY A 690 40.45 -8.05 19.50
N PHE A 691 39.38 -7.75 18.72
CA PHE A 691 38.10 -7.28 19.22
C PHE A 691 37.13 -8.43 19.42
N GLU A 692 36.32 -8.37 20.46
CA GLU A 692 35.12 -9.19 20.58
C GLU A 692 34.01 -8.56 19.73
N THR A 693 33.37 -9.35 18.86
CA THR A 693 32.26 -8.89 18.03
C THR A 693 30.94 -9.32 18.62
N VAL A 694 30.03 -8.37 18.76
CA VAL A 694 28.65 -8.58 19.22
C VAL A 694 27.69 -8.22 18.12
N LEU A 695 26.89 -9.19 17.68
CA LEU A 695 25.88 -8.96 16.63
C LEU A 695 24.58 -8.45 17.26
N SER A 696 23.91 -7.52 16.60
CA SER A 696 22.51 -7.21 16.96
C SER A 696 21.62 -8.42 16.67
N ASP A 697 20.48 -8.50 17.33
CA ASP A 697 19.53 -9.59 17.10
C ASP A 697 18.97 -9.57 15.68
N VAL A 698 18.39 -10.68 15.22
CA VAL A 698 17.64 -10.72 13.97
C VAL A 698 16.48 -9.73 14.06
N SER A 699 16.19 -9.04 12.98
CA SER A 699 15.15 -8.02 12.96
C SER A 699 13.79 -8.55 13.40
N THR A 700 13.09 -7.75 14.17
CA THR A 700 11.73 -8.01 14.61
C THR A 700 10.90 -6.74 14.49
N ARG A 701 9.58 -6.88 14.50
CA ARG A 701 8.68 -5.73 14.53
C ARG A 701 8.90 -4.86 15.77
N ASP A 702 9.16 -5.47 16.92
CA ASP A 702 9.41 -4.72 18.16
C ASP A 702 10.68 -3.89 18.04
N MET A 703 11.73 -4.42 17.42
CA MET A 703 12.96 -3.68 17.12
C MET A 703 12.71 -2.48 16.20
N TYR A 704 11.88 -2.63 15.16
CA TYR A 704 11.46 -1.51 14.33
C TYR A 704 10.78 -0.41 15.14
N MET A 705 9.84 -0.79 16.03
CA MET A 705 9.10 0.16 16.87
C MET A 705 10.01 0.90 17.84
N GLN A 706 11.02 0.23 18.39
CA GLN A 706 12.03 0.87 19.27
C GLN A 706 12.79 1.98 18.54
N GLY A 707 13.22 1.71 17.29
CA GLY A 707 13.98 2.68 16.50
C GLY A 707 13.15 3.73 15.76
N GLN A 708 11.82 3.58 15.71
CA GLN A 708 10.95 4.42 14.86
C GLN A 708 11.07 5.92 15.14
N HIS A 709 11.28 6.31 16.40
CA HIS A 709 11.34 7.71 16.81
C HIS A 709 12.49 8.49 16.17
N SER A 710 13.57 7.83 15.77
CA SER A 710 14.76 8.45 15.18
C SER A 710 14.79 8.40 13.65
N ILE A 711 13.77 7.83 12.99
CA ILE A 711 13.68 7.74 11.53
C ILE A 711 13.31 9.11 10.95
N PRO A 712 14.20 9.75 10.16
CA PRO A 712 13.98 11.12 9.69
C PRO A 712 13.05 11.23 8.48
N SER A 713 12.79 10.12 7.78
CA SER A 713 11.96 10.11 6.57
C SER A 713 11.19 8.81 6.43
N ASP A 714 9.89 8.93 6.26
CA ASP A 714 9.01 7.79 6.02
C ASP A 714 9.21 7.16 4.63
N THR A 715 9.82 7.86 3.69
CA THR A 715 10.03 7.40 2.32
C THR A 715 11.25 6.49 2.14
N VAL A 716 12.14 6.37 3.12
CA VAL A 716 13.28 5.46 3.06
C VAL A 716 12.80 4.01 3.10
N CYS A 717 13.54 3.11 2.44
CA CYS A 717 13.17 1.69 2.37
C CYS A 717 13.15 1.02 3.76
N TYR A 718 12.28 0.04 3.93
CA TYR A 718 12.07 -0.64 5.20
C TYR A 718 13.34 -1.27 5.79
N PRO A 719 14.22 -1.93 5.01
CA PRO A 719 15.49 -2.44 5.54
C PRO A 719 16.37 -1.37 6.19
N ALA A 720 16.34 -0.15 5.67
CA ALA A 720 17.10 0.95 6.26
C ALA A 720 16.46 1.48 7.55
N LYS A 721 15.12 1.51 7.62
CA LYS A 721 14.40 1.89 8.85
C LYS A 721 14.72 0.94 10.01
N LEU A 722 14.86 -0.34 9.75
CA LEU A 722 15.24 -1.35 10.75
C LEU A 722 16.60 -1.08 11.40
N MET A 723 17.52 -0.43 10.67
CA MET A 723 18.85 -0.10 11.20
C MET A 723 18.80 0.76 12.46
N HIS A 724 17.80 1.61 12.61
CA HIS A 724 17.60 2.40 13.83
C HIS A 724 17.37 1.50 15.05
N GLY A 725 16.54 0.47 14.91
CA GLY A 725 16.32 -0.53 15.96
C GLY A 725 17.56 -1.39 16.24
N HIS A 726 18.34 -1.74 15.20
CA HIS A 726 19.60 -2.45 15.39
C HIS A 726 20.62 -1.65 16.22
N ILE A 727 20.65 -0.33 16.05
CA ILE A 727 21.52 0.53 16.87
C ILE A 727 21.06 0.53 18.33
N GLU A 728 19.76 0.72 18.59
CA GLU A 728 19.20 0.68 19.95
C GLU A 728 19.47 -0.68 20.62
N ASN A 729 19.27 -1.79 19.91
CA ASN A 729 19.55 -3.14 20.40
C ASN A 729 21.04 -3.33 20.78
N LEU A 730 21.98 -2.81 19.99
CA LEU A 730 23.40 -2.87 20.32
C LEU A 730 23.77 -2.02 21.55
N LEU A 731 23.15 -0.85 21.69
CA LEU A 731 23.32 0.00 22.88
C LEU A 731 22.80 -0.71 24.13
N GLU A 732 21.65 -1.38 24.05
CA GLU A 732 21.10 -2.18 25.15
C GLU A 732 22.00 -3.37 25.52
N LYS A 733 22.69 -3.99 24.53
CA LYS A 733 23.67 -5.06 24.76
C LYS A 733 24.96 -4.57 25.44
N GLY A 734 25.13 -3.27 25.63
CA GLY A 734 26.27 -2.70 26.35
C GLY A 734 27.59 -2.93 25.65
N VAL A 735 27.65 -2.73 24.34
CA VAL A 735 28.90 -2.76 23.57
C VAL A 735 29.72 -1.48 23.82
N ASP A 736 31.04 -1.59 23.70
CA ASP A 736 31.95 -0.42 23.93
C ASP A 736 31.95 0.53 22.73
N ALA A 737 31.74 0.01 21.51
CA ALA A 737 31.63 0.79 20.29
C ALA A 737 30.75 0.04 19.27
N ILE A 738 30.17 0.75 18.31
CA ILE A 738 29.45 0.17 17.17
C ILE A 738 30.27 0.45 15.91
N PHE A 739 30.51 -0.59 15.12
CA PHE A 739 31.22 -0.47 13.84
C PHE A 739 30.25 -0.62 12.68
N TYR A 740 30.06 0.45 11.92
CA TYR A 740 29.24 0.48 10.73
C TYR A 740 29.87 1.40 9.68
N PRO A 741 30.70 0.86 8.77
CA PRO A 741 31.42 1.67 7.79
C PRO A 741 30.52 2.24 6.69
N CYS A 742 30.83 3.43 6.20
CA CYS A 742 30.29 3.99 4.97
C CYS A 742 30.99 3.33 3.77
N MET A 743 30.22 2.74 2.87
CA MET A 743 30.75 1.95 1.79
C MET A 743 30.12 2.31 0.44
N THR A 744 30.78 3.18 -0.32
CA THR A 744 30.35 3.56 -1.67
C THR A 744 30.50 2.40 -2.65
N TYR A 745 31.64 1.68 -2.57
CA TYR A 745 31.98 0.57 -3.47
C TYR A 745 32.01 -0.76 -2.71
N ASN A 746 31.36 -1.76 -3.29
CA ASN A 746 31.37 -3.13 -2.82
C ASN A 746 32.52 -3.92 -3.43
N LEU A 747 32.57 -5.24 -3.26
CA LEU A 747 33.47 -6.13 -3.93
C LEU A 747 33.26 -6.05 -5.47
N ASP A 748 34.36 -6.12 -6.22
CA ASP A 748 34.30 -6.20 -7.67
C ASP A 748 34.11 -7.66 -8.10
N GLU A 749 32.98 -7.94 -8.74
CA GLU A 749 32.61 -9.28 -9.22
C GLU A 749 32.89 -9.45 -10.73
N GLU A 750 33.52 -8.48 -11.34
CA GLU A 750 33.98 -8.50 -12.76
C GLU A 750 32.84 -8.69 -13.79
N ARG A 751 31.58 -8.40 -13.41
CA ARG A 751 30.38 -8.59 -14.26
C ARG A 751 29.58 -7.32 -14.54
N ALA A 752 29.93 -6.24 -13.93
CA ALA A 752 29.31 -4.94 -14.08
C ALA A 752 30.36 -3.89 -14.51
N THR A 753 29.90 -2.78 -15.07
CA THR A 753 30.76 -1.66 -15.44
C THR A 753 31.26 -0.89 -14.21
N ASN A 754 30.59 -1.08 -13.06
CA ASN A 754 30.99 -0.56 -11.77
C ASN A 754 30.37 -1.42 -10.64
N HIS A 755 30.72 -1.16 -9.39
CA HIS A 755 30.32 -1.97 -8.22
C HIS A 755 29.85 -1.10 -7.06
N TYR A 756 29.01 -0.12 -7.35
CA TYR A 756 28.40 0.75 -6.35
C TYR A 756 27.42 0.01 -5.43
N ASN A 757 27.39 0.45 -4.18
CA ASN A 757 26.22 0.28 -3.32
C ASN A 757 25.23 1.41 -3.59
N CYS A 758 23.94 1.18 -3.32
CA CYS A 758 22.96 2.25 -3.39
C CYS A 758 23.29 3.36 -2.35
N PRO A 759 22.89 4.62 -2.59
CA PRO A 759 23.20 5.73 -1.67
C PRO A 759 22.74 5.49 -0.23
N VAL A 760 21.62 4.79 -0.01
CA VAL A 760 21.14 4.43 1.32
C VAL A 760 22.11 3.47 1.99
N VAL A 761 22.49 2.38 1.34
CA VAL A 761 23.48 1.42 1.87
C VAL A 761 24.81 2.10 2.11
N ALA A 762 25.26 2.96 1.18
CA ALA A 762 26.57 3.58 1.24
C ALA A 762 26.74 4.56 2.40
N TYR A 763 25.70 5.35 2.75
CA TYR A 763 25.81 6.50 3.64
C TYR A 763 24.85 6.47 4.83
N TYR A 764 24.16 5.38 5.08
CA TYR A 764 23.22 5.29 6.19
C TYR A 764 23.87 5.45 7.58
N PRO A 765 25.15 5.07 7.80
CA PRO A 765 25.83 5.38 9.04
C PRO A 765 25.83 6.88 9.41
N GLU A 766 26.02 7.77 8.44
CA GLU A 766 25.97 9.22 8.65
C GLU A 766 24.59 9.68 9.11
N LEU A 767 23.52 9.12 8.48
CA LEU A 767 22.15 9.44 8.85
C LEU A 767 21.84 8.97 10.28
N LEU A 768 22.26 7.77 10.65
CA LEU A 768 22.09 7.24 12.01
C LEU A 768 22.81 8.12 13.02
N LYS A 769 24.07 8.49 12.77
CA LYS A 769 24.84 9.39 13.66
C LYS A 769 24.15 10.74 13.86
N ALA A 770 23.50 11.25 12.82
CA ALA A 770 22.81 12.54 12.89
C ALA A 770 21.45 12.50 13.62
N ASN A 771 20.76 11.33 13.60
CA ASN A 771 19.36 11.24 14.06
C ASN A 771 19.15 10.40 15.32
N VAL A 772 20.07 9.51 15.68
CA VAL A 772 20.00 8.72 16.93
C VAL A 772 20.73 9.48 18.01
N SER A 773 20.00 10.13 18.91
CA SER A 773 20.57 11.01 19.95
C SER A 773 21.57 10.30 20.87
N ALA A 774 21.34 9.03 21.17
CA ALA A 774 22.23 8.21 21.98
C ALA A 774 23.65 8.03 21.38
N LEU A 775 23.80 8.21 20.07
CA LEU A 775 25.09 8.15 19.39
C LEU A 775 25.91 9.44 19.52
N ALA A 776 25.37 10.54 20.05
CA ALA A 776 26.08 11.82 20.12
C ALA A 776 27.44 11.68 20.85
N ASP A 777 27.44 11.06 22.03
CA ASP A 777 28.61 10.85 22.88
C ASP A 777 29.13 9.39 22.85
N PHE A 778 28.53 8.53 22.00
CA PHE A 778 28.90 7.12 21.88
C PHE A 778 29.97 6.91 20.81
N ASP A 779 30.85 5.94 21.00
CA ASP A 779 31.86 5.56 20.01
C ASP A 779 31.26 4.81 18.82
N PHE A 780 30.73 5.60 17.88
CA PHE A 780 30.19 5.12 16.65
C PHE A 780 31.22 5.19 15.52
N MET A 781 31.76 4.02 15.17
CA MET A 781 32.84 3.85 14.20
C MET A 781 32.29 3.72 12.78
N MET A 782 32.33 4.80 12.00
CA MET A 782 31.82 4.86 10.63
C MET A 782 32.89 5.28 9.61
N PRO A 783 34.00 4.53 9.47
CA PRO A 783 35.02 4.88 8.48
C PRO A 783 34.49 4.72 7.05
N TYR A 784 35.04 5.52 6.14
CA TYR A 784 34.79 5.35 4.70
C TYR A 784 35.72 4.28 4.14
N PHE A 785 35.15 3.15 3.75
CA PHE A 785 35.88 2.02 3.19
C PHE A 785 35.32 1.63 1.81
N GLU A 786 36.12 0.95 1.03
CA GLU A 786 35.78 0.32 -0.24
C GLU A 786 36.46 -1.04 -0.30
N LEU A 787 35.76 -2.05 -0.78
CA LEU A 787 36.29 -3.42 -0.82
C LEU A 787 36.79 -3.85 -2.21
N ALA A 788 36.48 -3.12 -3.26
CA ALA A 788 36.90 -3.43 -4.62
C ALA A 788 38.41 -3.43 -4.79
N ASP A 789 39.12 -2.51 -4.16
CA ASP A 789 40.57 -2.44 -4.18
C ASP A 789 41.15 -2.81 -2.80
N LYS A 790 41.57 -4.07 -2.67
CA LYS A 790 42.18 -4.61 -1.45
C LYS A 790 43.40 -3.79 -0.98
N LYS A 791 44.21 -3.23 -1.86
CA LYS A 791 45.41 -2.43 -1.49
C LYS A 791 44.96 -1.09 -0.88
N ARG A 792 43.96 -0.46 -1.46
CA ARG A 792 43.41 0.81 -0.99
C ARG A 792 42.67 0.60 0.31
N PHE A 793 41.85 -0.45 0.44
CA PHE A 793 41.23 -0.84 1.69
C PHE A 793 42.27 -1.04 2.79
N THR A 794 43.33 -1.83 2.52
CA THR A 794 44.42 -2.08 3.47
C THR A 794 45.06 -0.78 3.98
N LYS A 795 45.35 0.16 3.05
CA LYS A 795 45.92 1.48 3.41
C LYS A 795 44.99 2.26 4.33
N HIS A 796 43.72 2.30 4.04
CA HIS A 796 42.74 3.03 4.84
C HIS A 796 42.49 2.35 6.19
N ALA A 797 42.39 1.03 6.24
CA ALA A 797 42.26 0.26 7.46
C ALA A 797 43.43 0.43 8.39
N VAL A 798 44.69 0.41 7.87
CA VAL A 798 45.90 0.69 8.63
C VAL A 798 45.84 2.10 9.23
N LYS A 799 45.49 3.10 8.41
CA LYS A 799 45.41 4.49 8.87
C LYS A 799 44.39 4.63 9.99
N TYR A 800 43.23 4.01 9.81
CA TYR A 800 42.13 4.14 10.78
C TYR A 800 42.43 3.40 12.09
N PHE A 801 42.69 2.09 12.04
CA PHE A 801 42.82 1.25 13.23
C PHE A 801 44.09 1.50 13.99
N CYS A 802 45.25 1.69 13.32
CA CYS A 802 46.50 2.07 14.03
C CYS A 802 46.44 3.49 14.62
N GLY A 803 45.68 4.41 14.02
CA GLY A 803 45.44 5.74 14.54
C GLY A 803 44.57 5.77 15.78
N LYS A 804 43.47 5.00 15.75
CA LYS A 804 42.47 4.92 16.83
C LYS A 804 42.94 4.01 17.99
N TYR A 805 43.64 2.92 17.69
CA TYR A 805 44.11 1.91 18.64
C TYR A 805 45.65 1.75 18.52
N PRO A 806 46.47 2.53 19.23
CA PRO A 806 47.94 2.51 19.09
C PRO A 806 48.62 1.15 19.37
N GLN A 807 47.96 0.26 20.13
CA GLN A 807 48.41 -1.10 20.36
C GLN A 807 48.34 -1.98 19.12
N ILE A 808 47.49 -1.69 18.16
CA ILE A 808 47.37 -2.44 16.91
C ILE A 808 48.46 -2.04 15.94
N LYS A 809 49.24 -3.00 15.46
CA LYS A 809 50.37 -2.76 14.54
C LYS A 809 49.97 -2.96 13.11
N LYS A 810 50.60 -2.25 12.20
CA LYS A 810 50.33 -2.36 10.74
C LYS A 810 50.31 -3.83 10.22
N LYS A 811 51.23 -4.67 10.72
CA LYS A 811 51.26 -6.09 10.31
C LYS A 811 50.01 -6.85 10.72
N GLN A 812 49.44 -6.53 11.87
CA GLN A 812 48.20 -7.16 12.32
C GLN A 812 47.02 -6.76 11.45
N VAL A 813 46.95 -5.49 11.05
CA VAL A 813 45.89 -5.01 10.15
C VAL A 813 46.00 -5.69 8.78
N ILE A 814 47.25 -5.81 8.23
CA ILE A 814 47.42 -6.51 6.95
C ILE A 814 46.99 -7.97 7.07
N ALA A 815 47.35 -8.67 8.13
CA ALA A 815 46.91 -10.06 8.36
C ALA A 815 45.38 -10.16 8.54
N ALA A 816 44.78 -9.18 9.19
CA ALA A 816 43.32 -9.15 9.35
C ALA A 816 42.58 -8.90 8.04
N VAL A 817 43.16 -8.09 7.15
CA VAL A 817 42.61 -7.89 5.80
C VAL A 817 42.63 -9.17 5.01
N GLU A 818 43.77 -9.89 4.99
CA GLU A 818 43.89 -11.19 4.29
C GLU A 818 42.83 -12.19 4.79
N GLU A 819 42.71 -12.33 6.10
CA GLU A 819 41.72 -13.20 6.74
C GLU A 819 40.27 -12.83 6.35
N ALA A 820 39.96 -11.54 6.31
CA ALA A 820 38.61 -11.05 6.02
C ALA A 820 38.17 -11.37 4.57
N TYR A 821 39.06 -11.16 3.60
CA TYR A 821 38.74 -11.51 2.20
C TYR A 821 38.59 -13.01 2.04
N LEU A 822 39.45 -13.82 2.66
CA LEU A 822 39.31 -15.29 2.63
C LEU A 822 37.96 -15.74 3.24
N ALA A 823 37.60 -15.22 4.40
CA ALA A 823 36.34 -15.57 5.05
C ALA A 823 35.10 -15.21 4.19
N GLN A 824 35.16 -14.11 3.47
CA GLN A 824 34.11 -13.70 2.56
C GLN A 824 34.04 -14.60 1.32
N ASP A 825 35.19 -14.95 0.74
CA ASP A 825 35.27 -15.86 -0.40
C ASP A 825 34.75 -17.26 -0.03
N GLU A 826 35.10 -17.77 1.15
CA GLU A 826 34.58 -19.05 1.67
C GLU A 826 33.06 -19.00 1.80
N TYR A 827 32.50 -17.93 2.33
CA TYR A 827 31.05 -17.77 2.42
C TYR A 827 30.37 -17.82 1.05
N TYR A 828 30.89 -17.10 0.06
CA TYR A 828 30.36 -17.14 -1.31
C TYR A 828 30.47 -18.53 -1.96
N ILE A 829 31.53 -19.25 -1.69
CA ILE A 829 31.69 -20.64 -2.15
C ILE A 829 30.63 -21.54 -1.50
N ASP A 830 30.45 -21.43 -0.19
CA ASP A 830 29.46 -22.20 0.56
C ASP A 830 28.03 -21.95 0.04
N VAL A 831 27.66 -20.69 -0.23
CA VAL A 831 26.34 -20.34 -0.80
C VAL A 831 26.16 -21.00 -2.18
N ARG A 832 27.16 -21.00 -3.02
CA ARG A 832 27.09 -21.65 -4.34
C ARG A 832 27.00 -23.16 -4.25
N ILE A 833 27.76 -23.78 -3.36
CA ILE A 833 27.70 -25.24 -3.14
C ILE A 833 26.30 -25.66 -2.67
N GLU A 834 25.74 -24.96 -1.68
CA GLU A 834 24.41 -25.26 -1.15
C GLU A 834 23.31 -24.97 -2.17
N GLY A 835 23.44 -23.87 -2.94
CA GLY A 835 22.53 -23.59 -4.04
C GLY A 835 22.51 -24.66 -5.12
N GLN A 836 23.69 -25.17 -5.54
CA GLN A 836 23.79 -26.27 -6.50
C GLN A 836 23.26 -27.58 -5.93
N ARG A 837 23.41 -27.82 -4.60
CA ARG A 837 22.81 -28.96 -3.92
C ARG A 837 21.28 -28.88 -3.95
N ALA A 838 20.73 -27.70 -3.69
CA ALA A 838 19.28 -27.47 -3.76
C ALA A 838 18.72 -27.67 -5.17
N ILE A 839 19.42 -27.20 -6.20
CA ILE A 839 19.02 -27.39 -7.61
C ILE A 839 19.05 -28.87 -8.00
N ARG A 840 20.13 -29.59 -7.65
CA ARG A 840 20.20 -31.05 -7.91
C ARG A 840 19.09 -31.80 -7.21
N TYR A 841 18.76 -31.44 -5.98
CA TYR A 841 17.62 -32.03 -5.26
C TYR A 841 16.32 -31.83 -6.02
N ALA A 842 16.08 -30.63 -6.57
CA ALA A 842 14.90 -30.34 -7.38
C ALA A 842 14.86 -31.20 -8.64
N ASP A 843 15.97 -31.31 -9.36
CA ASP A 843 16.09 -32.11 -10.59
C ASP A 843 15.87 -33.60 -10.32
N GLU A 844 16.39 -34.14 -9.20
CA GLU A 844 16.24 -35.55 -8.80
C GLU A 844 14.81 -35.90 -8.34
N HIS A 845 14.02 -34.92 -7.91
CA HIS A 845 12.66 -35.14 -7.40
C HIS A 845 11.57 -34.53 -8.30
N ASP A 846 11.91 -34.12 -9.50
CA ASP A 846 11.00 -33.48 -10.46
C ASP A 846 10.24 -32.29 -9.85
N LEU A 847 10.98 -31.40 -9.18
CA LEU A 847 10.44 -30.22 -8.52
C LEU A 847 10.84 -28.94 -9.25
N ASP A 848 9.98 -27.94 -9.17
CA ASP A 848 10.30 -26.59 -9.64
C ASP A 848 11.19 -25.84 -8.64
N VAL A 849 12.04 -24.98 -9.19
CA VAL A 849 12.96 -24.11 -8.46
C VAL A 849 12.46 -22.68 -8.51
N ALA A 850 12.28 -22.06 -7.37
CA ALA A 850 12.07 -20.60 -7.26
C ALA A 850 13.42 -19.90 -7.05
N VAL A 851 13.86 -19.15 -8.03
CA VAL A 851 15.00 -18.26 -7.89
C VAL A 851 14.50 -16.94 -7.34
N ILE A 852 14.74 -16.70 -6.05
CA ILE A 852 14.38 -15.44 -5.41
C ILE A 852 15.48 -14.43 -5.67
N ALA A 853 15.19 -13.45 -6.51
CA ALA A 853 16.09 -12.36 -6.83
C ALA A 853 15.84 -11.16 -5.91
N GLY A 854 16.84 -10.80 -5.13
CA GLY A 854 16.73 -9.72 -4.17
C GLY A 854 18.10 -9.17 -3.78
N ARG A 855 18.13 -8.47 -2.66
CA ARG A 855 19.40 -8.03 -2.07
C ARG A 855 19.77 -8.97 -0.92
N PRO A 856 21.04 -9.09 -0.55
CA PRO A 856 21.48 -10.02 0.47
C PRO A 856 20.72 -9.92 1.80
N TYR A 857 20.32 -8.72 2.19
CA TYR A 857 19.57 -8.48 3.42
C TYR A 857 18.06 -8.82 3.31
N HIS A 858 17.56 -9.20 2.12
CA HIS A 858 16.21 -9.74 1.97
C HIS A 858 16.05 -11.16 2.56
N VAL A 859 17.13 -11.78 2.98
CA VAL A 859 17.12 -13.03 3.74
C VAL A 859 16.60 -12.82 5.17
N ASP A 860 16.63 -11.58 5.69
CA ASP A 860 16.10 -11.26 7.01
C ASP A 860 14.58 -11.55 7.08
N PRO A 861 14.11 -12.31 8.13
CA PRO A 861 12.70 -12.73 8.21
C PRO A 861 11.70 -11.59 8.37
N GLU A 862 12.10 -10.48 8.99
CA GLU A 862 11.22 -9.31 9.11
C GLU A 862 11.12 -8.56 7.79
N ILE A 863 12.17 -8.58 6.96
CA ILE A 863 12.17 -7.94 5.64
C ILE A 863 11.39 -8.77 4.63
N ASN A 864 11.62 -10.09 4.56
CA ASN A 864 10.95 -10.96 3.60
C ASN A 864 9.56 -11.43 4.05
N HIS A 865 9.17 -11.16 5.30
CA HIS A 865 7.86 -11.51 5.88
C HIS A 865 7.50 -13.01 5.79
N GLY A 866 8.47 -13.91 5.58
CA GLY A 866 8.23 -15.35 5.38
C GLY A 866 7.81 -15.73 3.97
N ILE A 867 8.08 -14.89 2.96
CA ILE A 867 7.82 -15.18 1.53
C ILE A 867 8.55 -16.47 1.11
N ASP A 868 9.77 -16.70 1.59
CA ASP A 868 10.50 -17.93 1.34
C ASP A 868 9.72 -19.17 1.82
N GLN A 869 9.15 -19.13 3.02
CA GLN A 869 8.34 -20.22 3.56
C GLN A 869 7.02 -20.38 2.79
N LEU A 870 6.41 -19.27 2.39
CA LEU A 870 5.21 -19.27 1.56
C LEU A 870 5.48 -19.96 0.21
N ILE A 871 6.58 -19.63 -0.48
CA ILE A 871 6.98 -20.25 -1.74
C ILE A 871 7.24 -21.75 -1.55
N ALA A 872 7.96 -22.14 -0.49
CA ALA A 872 8.20 -23.55 -0.17
C ALA A 872 6.90 -24.32 0.09
N SER A 873 5.87 -23.67 0.66
CA SER A 873 4.56 -24.31 0.89
C SER A 873 3.84 -24.72 -0.39
N PHE A 874 4.16 -24.10 -1.52
CA PHE A 874 3.67 -24.47 -2.85
C PHE A 874 4.48 -25.61 -3.50
N GLY A 875 5.49 -26.13 -2.83
CA GLY A 875 6.28 -27.27 -3.33
C GLY A 875 7.50 -26.88 -4.15
N LEU A 876 7.94 -25.61 -4.11
CA LEU A 876 9.13 -25.15 -4.82
C LEU A 876 10.38 -25.24 -3.94
N VAL A 877 11.50 -25.61 -4.54
CA VAL A 877 12.84 -25.50 -3.95
C VAL A 877 13.32 -24.05 -4.08
N ILE A 878 13.94 -23.51 -3.04
CA ILE A 878 14.32 -22.11 -3.00
C ILE A 878 15.82 -21.94 -3.16
N VAL A 879 16.23 -21.11 -4.10
CA VAL A 879 17.59 -20.62 -4.26
C VAL A 879 17.61 -19.09 -4.37
N SER A 880 18.73 -18.47 -4.03
CA SER A 880 18.94 -17.02 -4.16
C SER A 880 19.72 -16.68 -5.42
N GLU A 881 19.65 -15.41 -5.84
CA GLU A 881 20.33 -14.88 -7.03
C GLU A 881 21.84 -15.13 -6.99
N ASP A 882 22.48 -15.00 -5.83
CA ASP A 882 23.91 -15.15 -5.63
C ASP A 882 24.42 -16.59 -5.75
N ALA A 883 23.52 -17.57 -5.74
CA ALA A 883 23.85 -18.96 -5.98
C ALA A 883 23.89 -19.36 -7.45
N VAL A 884 23.25 -18.59 -8.34
CA VAL A 884 23.04 -18.99 -9.75
C VAL A 884 23.57 -18.00 -10.79
N TRP A 885 23.75 -16.72 -10.44
CA TRP A 885 24.10 -15.66 -11.40
C TRP A 885 25.39 -15.91 -12.20
N GLN A 886 26.34 -16.62 -11.63
CA GLN A 886 27.61 -16.97 -12.27
C GLN A 886 27.52 -18.18 -13.22
N LEU A 887 26.40 -18.91 -13.20
CA LEU A 887 26.20 -20.08 -14.05
C LEU A 887 25.84 -19.74 -15.47
N THR A 888 25.69 -18.45 -15.77
CA THR A 888 25.41 -17.94 -17.12
C THR A 888 26.34 -16.79 -17.45
N ASP A 889 26.43 -16.45 -18.74
CA ASP A 889 27.07 -15.22 -19.17
C ASP A 889 26.30 -13.99 -18.70
N ALA A 890 27.00 -12.85 -18.56
CA ALA A 890 26.34 -11.59 -18.19
C ALA A 890 25.33 -11.21 -19.29
N PRO A 891 24.06 -10.95 -18.93
CA PRO A 891 23.07 -10.53 -19.92
C PRO A 891 23.37 -9.12 -20.44
N GLU A 892 23.00 -8.85 -21.68
CA GLU A 892 22.90 -7.48 -22.16
C GLU A 892 21.74 -6.77 -21.47
N VAL A 893 21.99 -5.57 -20.98
CA VAL A 893 21.00 -4.69 -20.37
C VAL A 893 21.02 -3.32 -21.04
N HIS A 894 19.87 -2.66 -21.12
CA HIS A 894 19.73 -1.37 -21.79
C HIS A 894 20.14 -0.18 -20.91
N VAL A 895 20.48 -0.44 -19.66
CA VAL A 895 20.91 0.56 -18.69
C VAL A 895 22.35 0.36 -18.28
N LEU A 896 22.94 1.40 -17.68
CA LEU A 896 24.30 1.27 -17.14
C LEU A 896 24.30 0.28 -15.96
N ASN A 897 24.94 -0.86 -16.15
CA ASN A 897 25.08 -1.90 -15.11
C ASN A 897 26.21 -1.52 -14.15
N GLN A 898 25.84 -0.84 -13.07
CA GLN A 898 26.81 -0.25 -12.12
C GLN A 898 26.59 -0.63 -10.65
N TRP A 899 25.55 -1.41 -10.36
CA TRP A 899 25.18 -1.77 -8.99
C TRP A 899 25.45 -3.26 -8.75
N THR A 900 26.27 -3.59 -7.77
CA THR A 900 26.71 -4.97 -7.50
C THR A 900 25.54 -5.94 -7.36
N TYR A 901 24.61 -5.65 -6.48
CA TYR A 901 23.49 -6.57 -6.21
C TYR A 901 22.52 -6.71 -7.40
N HIS A 902 22.32 -5.64 -8.16
CA HIS A 902 21.43 -5.67 -9.32
C HIS A 902 22.05 -6.42 -10.51
N SER A 903 23.36 -6.35 -10.66
CA SER A 903 24.09 -7.16 -11.66
C SER A 903 23.90 -8.66 -11.43
N ARG A 904 23.90 -9.11 -10.16
CA ARG A 904 23.60 -10.51 -9.80
C ARG A 904 22.16 -10.89 -10.17
N MET A 905 21.18 -9.99 -9.92
CA MET A 905 19.79 -10.25 -10.27
C MET A 905 19.59 -10.40 -11.79
N TYR A 906 20.28 -9.60 -12.62
CA TYR A 906 20.23 -9.76 -14.08
C TYR A 906 20.79 -11.12 -14.51
N GLY A 907 21.90 -11.57 -13.92
CA GLY A 907 22.46 -12.90 -14.16
C GLY A 907 21.50 -14.02 -13.74
N ALA A 908 20.83 -13.86 -12.61
CA ALA A 908 19.82 -14.83 -12.14
C ALA A 908 18.59 -14.89 -13.07
N ALA A 909 18.12 -13.76 -13.59
CA ALA A 909 17.07 -13.74 -14.60
C ALA A 909 17.50 -14.48 -15.86
N LYS A 910 18.70 -14.26 -16.34
CA LYS A 910 19.27 -14.98 -17.50
C LYS A 910 19.36 -16.49 -17.24
N TYR A 911 19.78 -16.89 -16.05
CA TYR A 911 19.83 -18.31 -15.65
C TYR A 911 18.43 -18.96 -15.77
N VAL A 912 17.40 -18.32 -15.24
CA VAL A 912 16.04 -18.85 -15.29
C VAL A 912 15.54 -19.06 -16.71
N THR A 913 15.91 -18.21 -17.67
CA THR A 913 15.52 -18.40 -19.08
C THR A 913 16.15 -19.64 -19.73
N GLN A 914 17.19 -20.19 -19.14
CA GLN A 914 17.91 -21.39 -19.64
C GLN A 914 17.48 -22.69 -18.95
N LYS A 915 16.56 -22.61 -17.98
CA LYS A 915 16.10 -23.75 -17.19
C LYS A 915 14.58 -23.86 -17.22
N GLU A 916 14.08 -25.01 -17.67
CA GLU A 916 12.65 -25.24 -17.81
C GLU A 916 11.92 -25.21 -16.47
N ASN A 917 12.45 -25.88 -15.44
CA ASN A 917 11.88 -26.00 -14.11
C ASN A 917 12.23 -24.83 -13.17
N ALA A 918 12.83 -23.75 -13.66
CA ALA A 918 13.14 -22.58 -12.84
C ALA A 918 12.17 -21.41 -13.10
N GLN A 919 11.71 -20.76 -12.02
CA GLN A 919 10.86 -19.57 -12.06
C GLN A 919 11.54 -18.42 -11.30
N LEU A 920 11.41 -17.19 -11.82
CA LEU A 920 11.97 -16.01 -11.19
C LEU A 920 10.94 -15.30 -10.32
N ILE A 921 11.32 -14.98 -9.07
CA ILE A 921 10.54 -14.15 -8.16
C ILE A 921 11.44 -13.02 -7.67
N GLN A 922 11.17 -11.79 -8.08
CA GLN A 922 11.93 -10.63 -7.63
C GLN A 922 11.30 -9.97 -6.42
N LEU A 923 12.09 -9.75 -5.36
CA LEU A 923 11.69 -8.96 -4.19
C LEU A 923 12.08 -7.50 -4.40
N VAL A 924 11.13 -6.59 -4.29
CA VAL A 924 11.34 -5.17 -4.53
C VAL A 924 10.80 -4.33 -3.38
N SER A 925 11.49 -3.24 -3.06
CA SER A 925 11.02 -2.26 -2.08
C SER A 925 10.28 -1.11 -2.76
N PHE A 926 9.13 -0.73 -2.22
CA PHE A 926 8.42 0.45 -2.69
C PHE A 926 9.25 1.72 -2.47
N GLY A 927 9.24 2.61 -3.44
CA GLY A 927 10.02 3.86 -3.37
C GLY A 927 11.52 3.69 -3.64
N CYS A 928 12.01 2.47 -3.88
CA CYS A 928 13.39 2.26 -4.30
C CYS A 928 13.59 2.64 -5.78
N GLY A 929 14.28 3.76 -6.04
CA GLY A 929 14.53 4.23 -7.40
C GLY A 929 15.39 3.27 -8.24
N ILE A 930 16.24 2.47 -7.60
CA ILE A 930 17.05 1.47 -8.32
C ILE A 930 16.18 0.28 -8.71
N ASP A 931 15.26 -0.17 -7.86
CA ASP A 931 14.32 -1.23 -8.22
C ASP A 931 13.43 -0.82 -9.40
N ALA A 932 13.02 0.45 -9.47
CA ALA A 932 12.22 0.95 -10.58
C ALA A 932 12.88 0.73 -11.95
N ILE A 933 14.22 0.79 -12.00
CA ILE A 933 15.01 0.51 -13.23
C ILE A 933 15.23 -1.01 -13.38
N THR A 934 15.63 -1.67 -12.31
CA THR A 934 15.99 -3.10 -12.33
C THR A 934 14.81 -3.99 -12.71
N THR A 935 13.60 -3.65 -12.25
CA THR A 935 12.39 -4.42 -12.58
C THR A 935 12.09 -4.44 -14.07
N ASP A 936 12.32 -3.35 -14.77
CA ASP A 936 12.07 -3.29 -16.21
C ASP A 936 13.09 -4.15 -16.99
N GLU A 937 14.37 -4.09 -16.61
CA GLU A 937 15.41 -4.94 -17.22
C GLU A 937 15.18 -6.44 -16.92
N MET A 938 14.86 -6.77 -15.66
CA MET A 938 14.56 -8.15 -15.26
C MET A 938 13.38 -8.72 -16.04
N ARG A 939 12.31 -7.91 -16.18
CA ARG A 939 11.15 -8.27 -16.99
C ARG A 939 11.53 -8.53 -18.44
N ALA A 940 12.26 -7.62 -19.06
CA ALA A 940 12.69 -7.76 -20.44
C ALA A 940 13.53 -9.04 -20.65
N ILE A 941 14.45 -9.37 -19.75
CA ILE A 941 15.25 -10.61 -19.82
C ILE A 941 14.33 -11.84 -19.75
N CYS A 942 13.38 -11.87 -18.81
CA CYS A 942 12.47 -13.00 -18.63
C CYS A 942 11.53 -13.17 -19.83
N GLU A 943 10.86 -12.12 -20.26
CA GLU A 943 9.90 -12.14 -21.37
C GLU A 943 10.56 -12.51 -22.70
N ASN A 944 11.74 -11.97 -22.99
CA ASN A 944 12.53 -12.35 -24.18
C ASN A 944 12.99 -13.82 -24.12
N GLY A 945 13.13 -14.38 -22.93
CA GLY A 945 13.47 -15.80 -22.72
C GLY A 945 12.23 -16.71 -22.55
N GLY A 946 11.02 -16.22 -22.79
CA GLY A 946 9.78 -17.00 -22.70
C GLY A 946 9.39 -17.39 -21.27
N LYS A 947 9.81 -16.62 -20.25
CA LYS A 947 9.52 -16.86 -18.84
C LYS A 947 8.61 -15.77 -18.25
N ILE A 948 7.75 -16.17 -17.35
CA ILE A 948 6.88 -15.24 -16.64
C ILE A 948 7.72 -14.48 -15.60
N TYR A 949 7.67 -13.17 -15.65
CA TYR A 949 8.27 -12.32 -14.63
C TYR A 949 7.34 -12.09 -13.45
N THR A 950 7.76 -12.48 -12.24
CA THR A 950 6.99 -12.30 -11.01
C THR A 950 7.68 -11.36 -10.06
N GLN A 951 7.00 -10.27 -9.69
CA GLN A 951 7.48 -9.25 -8.77
C GLN A 951 6.67 -9.28 -7.48
N LEU A 952 7.35 -9.34 -6.33
CA LEU A 952 6.74 -9.22 -5.00
C LEU A 952 7.26 -7.98 -4.30
N LYS A 953 6.34 -7.16 -3.81
CA LYS A 953 6.70 -5.98 -3.03
C LYS A 953 6.90 -6.37 -1.58
N ILE A 954 8.01 -5.94 -1.01
CA ILE A 954 8.36 -6.10 0.40
C ILE A 954 8.52 -4.72 1.02
N ASP A 955 7.75 -4.46 2.06
CA ASP A 955 7.79 -3.21 2.82
C ASP A 955 7.47 -3.49 4.29
N GLU A 956 6.84 -2.59 4.99
CA GLU A 956 6.45 -2.75 6.40
C GLU A 956 5.23 -3.66 6.59
N ILE A 957 4.68 -4.19 5.51
CA ILE A 957 3.46 -4.99 5.49
C ILE A 957 3.75 -6.40 5.97
N SER A 958 2.90 -6.93 6.84
CA SER A 958 2.97 -8.29 7.35
C SER A 958 2.00 -9.27 6.69
N ASN A 959 1.10 -8.81 5.81
CA ASN A 959 0.11 -9.65 5.16
C ASN A 959 0.62 -10.18 3.81
N LEU A 960 0.67 -11.50 3.68
CA LEU A 960 1.16 -12.20 2.49
C LEU A 960 0.08 -12.53 1.45
N GLY A 961 -1.17 -12.05 1.62
CA GLY A 961 -2.28 -12.36 0.71
C GLY A 961 -1.98 -12.02 -0.74
N ALA A 962 -1.50 -10.81 -1.01
CA ALA A 962 -1.12 -10.38 -2.36
C ALA A 962 0.04 -11.22 -2.93
N ALA A 963 1.05 -11.53 -2.11
CA ALA A 963 2.17 -12.40 -2.52
C ALA A 963 1.66 -13.79 -2.89
N LYS A 964 0.76 -14.36 -2.08
CA LYS A 964 0.14 -15.67 -2.32
C LYS A 964 -0.60 -15.72 -3.66
N ILE A 965 -1.38 -14.69 -3.96
CA ILE A 965 -2.13 -14.59 -5.22
C ILE A 965 -1.17 -14.53 -6.41
N ARG A 966 -0.12 -13.71 -6.35
CA ARG A 966 0.87 -13.58 -7.44
C ARG A 966 1.63 -14.86 -7.70
N ILE A 967 2.08 -15.56 -6.65
CA ILE A 967 2.78 -16.84 -6.78
C ILE A 967 1.83 -17.90 -7.38
N ARG A 968 0.59 -18.00 -6.89
CA ARG A 968 -0.41 -18.93 -7.46
C ARG A 968 -0.75 -18.62 -8.91
N SER A 969 -0.86 -17.34 -9.27
CA SER A 969 -1.12 -16.93 -10.65
C SER A 969 0.04 -17.32 -11.58
N MET A 970 1.28 -17.12 -11.14
CA MET A 970 2.47 -17.58 -11.88
C MET A 970 2.44 -19.09 -12.07
N LEU A 971 2.22 -19.86 -10.99
CA LEU A 971 2.21 -21.32 -11.05
C LEU A 971 1.10 -21.85 -11.97
N ALA A 972 -0.11 -21.27 -11.89
CA ALA A 972 -1.22 -21.65 -12.76
C ALA A 972 -0.90 -21.38 -14.25
N ALA A 973 -0.28 -20.25 -14.57
CA ALA A 973 0.12 -19.92 -15.93
C ALA A 973 1.25 -20.85 -16.46
N VAL A 974 2.20 -21.20 -15.59
CA VAL A 974 3.26 -22.17 -15.94
C VAL A 974 2.66 -23.57 -16.21
N GLU A 975 1.73 -24.01 -15.36
CA GLU A 975 1.07 -25.32 -15.52
C GLU A 975 0.21 -25.37 -16.80
N GLU A 976 -0.54 -24.30 -17.09
CA GLU A 976 -1.32 -24.20 -18.32
C GLU A 976 -0.42 -24.23 -19.57
N GLY A 977 0.71 -23.52 -19.54
CA GLY A 977 1.70 -23.54 -20.61
C GLY A 977 2.28 -24.93 -20.85
N ARG A 978 2.60 -25.69 -19.80
CA ARG A 978 3.10 -27.07 -19.91
C ARG A 978 2.05 -28.00 -20.52
N LYS A 979 0.81 -27.97 -20.06
CA LYS A 979 -0.29 -28.79 -20.61
C LYS A 979 -0.51 -28.55 -22.10
N LEU A 980 -0.42 -27.31 -22.55
CA LEU A 980 -0.57 -26.98 -23.97
C LEU A 980 0.63 -27.44 -24.81
N ALA A 981 1.84 -27.32 -24.29
CA ALA A 981 3.04 -27.85 -24.96
C ALA A 981 2.95 -29.39 -25.11
N GLU A 982 2.47 -30.11 -24.12
CA GLU A 982 2.22 -31.55 -24.17
C GLU A 982 1.16 -31.89 -25.23
N GLN A 983 0.07 -31.13 -25.31
CA GLN A 983 -1.00 -31.34 -26.30
C GLN A 983 -0.55 -31.04 -27.73
N GLN A 984 0.40 -30.11 -27.94
CA GLN A 984 0.96 -29.82 -29.27
C GLN A 984 1.99 -30.86 -29.72
N ASN A 985 2.62 -31.57 -28.77
CA ASN A 985 3.63 -32.60 -29.03
C ASN A 985 3.00 -34.01 -29.13
N ALA A 986 1.76 -34.20 -28.69
CA ALA A 986 0.97 -35.44 -28.82
C ALA A 986 0.13 -35.43 -30.11
#